data_0270e1344af2e00c705e6c31304acae4
#
_entry.id   0270e1344af2e00c705e6c31304acae4
#
_cell.length_a   1.000
_cell.length_b   1.000
_cell.length_c   1.000
_cell.angle_alpha   90.00
_cell.angle_beta   90.00
_cell.angle_gamma   90.00
#
_symmetry.space_group_name_H-M   'P 1'
#
loop_
_entity.id
_entity.type
_entity.pdbx_description
1 polymer ?
#
loop_
_entity_poly.entity_id
_entity_poly.type
_entity_poly.pdbx_seq_one_letter_code
_entity_poly.pdbx_strand_id
1 'polypeptide(L)'
;MAGFPEDPTAPASAPSSSTQTTGSTRIPGHVLRRLTRALRKKSVAAAAPLGFQLLGRMLLHAALVGAAAGLAGSLFVAGLEVMQRFLLEGLTGYLPLKAAGELVMDGKPSPWRPWLLWAVPAIGALLGGAISTLAPETRGGGSDAIIDAFHNQKGIVRRRVPIVKVLASIFCLGTGGSGGREGPTMLIGGSIGSLVGRYLNVTDRERRILLVAGTAAGMAAVFRTPLGAALLAVEVLHRDDFESDALVPSVLASVVAYSVFISFFGEATLFAHAPRYPFVPAHLPLYALLAILVSIFASGFLGSLRFVQRLAKRYPVPEWTKPGIGGLALGLFATPIILYVGPHVGQPGQGLGILGGGYGAAQVAITGATWFPAGWSGVELLLGLCVVKVIATALTVGSGGSAGDFGPSLVMGGIFGGAFGRAAQMLFHDPRLDPGAFALVGMGVFYGGLAHVPIASLVMVCELAGSYDLLVPLMLAEGIAFVMLRNRTLYHAQVPTRRESPAHREDLIFDVLKDVRVGDVVVRDRPYISFQRRTPASEVIEKVASSGWQDAFPVIGDDGRLEGIISAEVLRTMATNPDLARFALADDMMAAPSSIGEDVDLHFALETMLKSGVRELLVVDELGHIVGFLDESEITQFYHSTTASRPDA
;
A
#
# COMPACT_ATOMS: atom_id res chain seq x y z
N MET A 1 -31.19 -61.07 -10.17
CA MET A 1 -31.82 -61.61 -11.36
C MET A 1 -31.02 -61.08 -12.51
N ALA A 2 -30.17 -61.88 -13.03
CA ALA A 2 -30.18 -62.66 -14.28
C ALA A 2 -29.83 -61.78 -15.47
N GLY A 3 -28.89 -62.04 -16.36
CA GLY A 3 -28.05 -63.17 -16.60
C GLY A 3 -27.29 -62.88 -17.90
N PHE A 4 -26.10 -63.42 -18.01
CA PHE A 4 -25.33 -63.64 -19.25
C PHE A 4 -26.06 -64.57 -20.20
N PRO A 5 -25.68 -64.69 -21.53
CA PRO A 5 -24.61 -65.62 -21.95
C PRO A 5 -23.79 -65.10 -23.16
N GLU A 6 -22.45 -65.40 -23.18
CA GLU A 6 -21.70 -66.55 -23.76
C GLU A 6 -21.63 -66.63 -25.29
N ASP A 7 -20.39 -66.64 -25.71
CA ASP A 7 -19.62 -67.12 -26.85
C ASP A 7 -20.22 -68.33 -27.61
N PRO A 8 -19.85 -68.76 -28.88
CA PRO A 8 -18.52 -69.23 -29.28
C PRO A 8 -18.16 -69.08 -30.80
N THR A 9 -16.95 -69.15 -31.27
CA THR A 9 -16.13 -70.25 -31.74
C THR A 9 -15.05 -69.83 -32.71
N ALA A 10 -13.84 -70.33 -32.49
CA ALA A 10 -12.76 -70.47 -33.48
C ALA A 10 -13.04 -71.70 -34.34
N PRO A 11 -12.22 -72.13 -35.35
CA PRO A 11 -10.76 -71.99 -35.50
C PRO A 11 -10.18 -71.99 -36.95
N ALA A 12 -8.82 -72.11 -36.99
CA ALA A 12 -7.91 -72.74 -37.99
C ALA A 12 -7.52 -71.86 -39.22
N SER A 13 -6.27 -71.75 -39.66
CA SER A 13 -5.10 -72.66 -39.76
C SER A 13 -3.89 -71.83 -40.28
N ALA A 14 -2.69 -72.23 -39.86
CA ALA A 14 -1.40 -71.80 -40.42
C ALA A 14 -1.09 -72.53 -41.75
N PRO A 15 -0.10 -71.98 -42.55
CA PRO A 15 1.21 -72.61 -42.47
C PRO A 15 2.46 -71.70 -42.63
N SER A 16 3.45 -72.03 -41.89
CA SER A 16 4.90 -72.27 -42.15
C SER A 16 5.79 -71.22 -42.84
N SER A 17 6.80 -70.80 -42.05
CA SER A 17 8.24 -70.71 -42.35
C SER A 17 8.81 -69.68 -43.30
N SER A 18 9.58 -68.78 -42.71
CA SER A 18 10.99 -68.64 -43.09
C SER A 18 11.73 -67.70 -42.10
N THR A 19 12.79 -68.22 -41.54
CA THR A 19 13.86 -67.62 -40.77
C THR A 19 14.44 -66.36 -41.41
N GLN A 20 14.48 -65.22 -40.73
CA GLN A 20 15.53 -64.22 -40.95
C GLN A 20 15.86 -63.47 -39.63
N THR A 21 17.06 -63.67 -39.22
CA THR A 21 18.04 -62.94 -38.43
C THR A 21 17.59 -61.67 -37.70
N THR A 22 17.68 -61.75 -36.38
CA THR A 22 17.69 -60.62 -35.45
C THR A 22 18.82 -59.67 -35.69
N GLY A 23 18.52 -58.52 -36.34
CA GLY A 23 19.37 -57.34 -36.33
C GLY A 23 19.00 -56.42 -35.17
N SER A 24 19.80 -56.38 -34.13
CA SER A 24 19.68 -55.39 -33.04
C SER A 24 20.00 -54.01 -33.60
N THR A 25 19.00 -53.24 -33.96
CA THR A 25 19.14 -51.81 -34.28
C THR A 25 19.46 -51.03 -33.03
N ARG A 26 20.76 -50.88 -32.71
CA ARG A 26 21.23 -49.86 -31.76
C ARG A 26 20.87 -48.50 -32.29
N ILE A 27 19.93 -47.81 -31.62
CA ILE A 27 19.59 -46.41 -31.90
C ILE A 27 20.88 -45.59 -31.72
N PRO A 28 21.34 -44.82 -32.73
CA PRO A 28 22.55 -44.02 -32.65
C PRO A 28 22.44 -43.00 -31.53
N GLY A 29 23.46 -42.88 -30.66
CA GLY A 29 23.44 -42.05 -29.45
C GLY A 29 23.16 -40.57 -29.68
N HIS A 30 23.29 -40.07 -30.93
CA HIS A 30 22.90 -38.72 -31.31
C HIS A 30 21.37 -38.55 -31.43
N VAL A 31 20.62 -39.58 -31.77
CA VAL A 31 19.13 -39.55 -31.79
C VAL A 31 18.58 -39.51 -30.37
N LEU A 32 19.17 -40.30 -29.47
CA LEU A 32 18.78 -40.29 -28.04
C LEU A 32 19.08 -38.91 -27.40
N ARG A 33 20.23 -38.29 -27.74
CA ARG A 33 20.57 -36.94 -27.28
C ARG A 33 19.65 -35.84 -27.89
N ARG A 34 19.15 -36.05 -29.11
CA ARG A 34 18.15 -35.13 -29.70
C ARG A 34 16.78 -35.31 -29.04
N LEU A 35 16.34 -36.53 -28.77
CA LEU A 35 15.09 -36.81 -28.06
C LEU A 35 15.13 -36.30 -26.63
N THR A 36 16.21 -36.55 -25.88
CA THR A 36 16.36 -36.00 -24.52
C THR A 36 16.46 -34.47 -24.48
N ARG A 37 17.09 -33.83 -25.49
CA ARG A 37 17.05 -32.36 -25.62
C ARG A 37 15.66 -31.83 -26.03
N ALA A 38 14.93 -32.55 -26.89
CA ALA A 38 13.56 -32.15 -27.26
C ALA A 38 12.56 -32.38 -26.11
N LEU A 39 12.71 -33.43 -25.32
CA LEU A 39 11.92 -33.67 -24.12
C LEU A 39 12.26 -32.66 -23.01
N ARG A 40 13.54 -32.31 -22.85
CA ARG A 40 13.96 -31.27 -21.92
C ARG A 40 13.51 -29.85 -22.37
N LYS A 41 13.45 -29.60 -23.68
CA LYS A 41 12.84 -28.34 -24.21
C LYS A 41 11.32 -28.33 -24.03
N LYS A 42 10.62 -29.45 -24.15
CA LYS A 42 9.17 -29.52 -23.87
C LYS A 42 8.83 -29.44 -22.38
N SER A 43 9.65 -29.98 -21.48
CA SER A 43 9.47 -29.85 -20.03
C SER A 43 9.80 -28.44 -19.51
N VAL A 44 10.68 -27.68 -20.21
CA VAL A 44 10.95 -26.27 -19.91
C VAL A 44 9.89 -25.35 -20.51
N ALA A 45 9.20 -25.77 -21.59
CA ALA A 45 8.07 -25.03 -22.17
C ALA A 45 6.75 -25.18 -21.37
N ALA A 46 6.71 -26.10 -20.40
CA ALA A 46 5.60 -26.23 -19.43
C ALA A 46 5.88 -25.45 -18.13
N ALA A 47 6.99 -24.73 -18.00
CA ALA A 47 7.19 -23.75 -16.94
C ALA A 47 6.25 -22.58 -17.19
N ALA A 48 5.44 -22.25 -16.18
CA ALA A 48 4.55 -21.09 -16.20
C ALA A 48 5.28 -19.86 -16.76
N PRO A 49 4.58 -18.98 -17.50
CA PRO A 49 5.18 -17.75 -18.03
C PRO A 49 5.97 -17.03 -16.96
N LEU A 50 7.11 -16.42 -17.32
CA LEU A 50 8.01 -15.74 -16.36
C LEU A 50 7.24 -14.78 -15.43
N GLY A 51 6.19 -14.14 -15.95
CA GLY A 51 5.29 -13.29 -15.18
C GLY A 51 4.56 -14.03 -14.04
N PHE A 52 4.16 -15.28 -14.25
CA PHE A 52 3.51 -16.10 -13.19
C PHE A 52 4.49 -16.53 -12.08
N GLN A 53 5.75 -16.79 -12.41
CA GLN A 53 6.77 -17.12 -11.41
C GLN A 53 7.15 -15.90 -10.56
N LEU A 54 7.23 -14.72 -11.18
CA LEU A 54 7.50 -13.46 -10.49
C LEU A 54 6.34 -13.08 -9.56
N LEU A 55 5.11 -13.22 -10.02
CA LEU A 55 3.92 -12.96 -9.22
C LEU A 55 3.83 -13.94 -8.03
N GLY A 56 4.05 -15.24 -8.25
CA GLY A 56 4.04 -16.26 -7.19
C GLY A 56 5.10 -15.99 -6.11
N ARG A 57 6.30 -15.56 -6.50
CA ARG A 57 7.35 -15.15 -5.57
C ARG A 57 6.92 -13.94 -4.74
N MET A 58 6.33 -12.94 -5.36
CA MET A 58 5.87 -11.73 -4.67
C MET A 58 4.77 -12.03 -3.65
N LEU A 59 3.82 -12.91 -3.99
CA LEU A 59 2.77 -13.36 -3.09
C LEU A 59 3.32 -14.14 -1.89
N LEU A 60 4.31 -15.00 -2.10
CA LEU A 60 5.00 -15.69 -0.99
C LEU A 60 5.67 -14.70 -0.04
N HIS A 61 6.37 -13.69 -0.58
CA HIS A 61 6.97 -12.63 0.23
C HIS A 61 5.92 -11.85 1.01
N ALA A 62 4.77 -11.52 0.39
CA ALA A 62 3.66 -10.86 1.05
C ALA A 62 3.07 -11.69 2.19
N ALA A 63 2.93 -13.02 2.00
CA ALA A 63 2.49 -13.93 3.06
C ALA A 63 3.48 -13.97 4.24
N LEU A 64 4.78 -14.01 3.98
CA LEU A 64 5.82 -13.93 5.03
C LEU A 64 5.76 -12.61 5.79
N VAL A 65 5.57 -11.49 5.08
CA VAL A 65 5.36 -10.16 5.69
C VAL A 65 4.10 -10.18 6.55
N GLY A 66 2.99 -10.77 6.05
CA GLY A 66 1.73 -10.92 6.79
C GLY A 66 1.92 -11.67 8.10
N ALA A 67 2.60 -12.81 8.07
CA ALA A 67 2.87 -13.60 9.28
C ALA A 67 3.72 -12.84 10.30
N ALA A 68 4.81 -12.19 9.85
CA ALA A 68 5.69 -11.43 10.73
C ALA A 68 5.01 -10.18 11.30
N ALA A 69 4.23 -9.45 10.48
CA ALA A 69 3.49 -8.27 10.92
C ALA A 69 2.32 -8.65 11.85
N GLY A 70 1.64 -9.77 11.57
CA GLY A 70 0.58 -10.31 12.43
C GLY A 70 1.11 -10.67 13.82
N LEU A 71 2.25 -11.35 13.90
CA LEU A 71 2.91 -11.66 15.17
C LEU A 71 3.36 -10.40 15.93
N ALA A 72 3.98 -9.44 15.22
CA ALA A 72 4.40 -8.18 15.84
C ALA A 72 3.22 -7.34 16.32
N GLY A 73 2.11 -7.30 15.56
CA GLY A 73 0.86 -6.68 15.96
C GLY A 73 0.25 -7.34 17.21
N SER A 74 0.27 -8.67 17.27
CA SER A 74 -0.19 -9.44 18.43
C SER A 74 0.63 -9.12 19.69
N LEU A 75 1.95 -9.09 19.57
CA LEU A 75 2.85 -8.74 20.67
C LEU A 75 2.66 -7.27 21.12
N PHE A 76 2.45 -6.36 20.15
CA PHE A 76 2.20 -4.96 20.45
C PHE A 76 0.90 -4.76 21.24
N VAL A 77 -0.20 -5.40 20.82
CA VAL A 77 -1.49 -5.32 21.52
C VAL A 77 -1.40 -5.94 22.89
N ALA A 78 -0.79 -7.11 23.04
CA ALA A 78 -0.56 -7.74 24.34
C ALA A 78 0.25 -6.83 25.28
N GLY A 79 1.35 -6.25 24.79
CA GLY A 79 2.17 -5.32 25.56
C GLY A 79 1.42 -4.05 25.96
N LEU A 80 0.56 -3.54 25.09
CA LEU A 80 -0.28 -2.38 25.35
C LEU A 80 -1.30 -2.67 26.48
N GLU A 81 -2.01 -3.80 26.39
CA GLU A 81 -3.00 -4.21 27.40
C GLU A 81 -2.33 -4.46 28.77
N VAL A 82 -1.17 -5.13 28.78
CA VAL A 82 -0.39 -5.33 30.00
C VAL A 82 0.00 -3.98 30.63
N MET A 83 0.54 -3.06 29.84
CA MET A 83 0.95 -1.74 30.33
C MET A 83 -0.26 -0.96 30.87
N GLN A 84 -1.39 -0.96 30.16
CA GLN A 84 -2.62 -0.32 30.59
C GLN A 84 -3.13 -0.93 31.88
N ARG A 85 -3.13 -2.26 31.99
CA ARG A 85 -3.58 -2.99 33.17
C ARG A 85 -2.74 -2.65 34.39
N PHE A 86 -1.42 -2.61 34.30
CA PHE A 86 -0.55 -2.36 35.43
C PHE A 86 -0.46 -0.89 35.82
N LEU A 87 -0.28 0.02 34.86
CA LEU A 87 -0.01 1.43 35.12
C LEU A 87 -1.30 2.27 35.19
N LEU A 88 -2.20 2.15 34.22
CA LEU A 88 -3.39 2.99 34.22
C LEU A 88 -4.46 2.42 35.19
N GLU A 89 -4.86 1.17 35.00
CA GLU A 89 -5.88 0.55 35.87
C GLU A 89 -5.35 0.24 37.28
N GLY A 90 -4.16 -0.38 37.36
CA GLY A 90 -3.59 -0.86 38.62
C GLY A 90 -3.14 0.26 39.57
N LEU A 91 -2.47 1.31 39.05
CA LEU A 91 -2.02 2.41 39.91
C LEU A 91 -3.11 3.42 40.22
N THR A 92 -3.94 3.79 39.22
CA THR A 92 -4.91 4.89 39.37
C THR A 92 -6.30 4.42 39.75
N GLY A 93 -6.64 3.16 39.51
CA GLY A 93 -8.00 2.64 39.61
C GLY A 93 -8.92 3.13 38.48
N TYR A 94 -8.37 3.66 37.41
CA TYR A 94 -9.12 4.08 36.21
C TYR A 94 -9.77 2.87 35.53
N LEU A 95 -11.06 3.00 35.21
CA LEU A 95 -11.82 1.98 34.50
C LEU A 95 -12.00 2.38 33.02
N PRO A 96 -11.23 1.80 32.11
CA PRO A 96 -11.40 2.09 30.70
C PRO A 96 -12.73 1.55 30.20
N LEU A 97 -13.45 2.36 29.44
CA LEU A 97 -14.63 1.93 28.73
C LEU A 97 -14.18 1.20 27.47
N LYS A 98 -14.45 -0.10 27.37
CA LYS A 98 -14.01 -0.95 26.27
C LYS A 98 -15.17 -1.26 25.30
N ALA A 99 -14.85 -1.44 24.03
CA ALA A 99 -15.79 -1.97 23.04
C ALA A 99 -15.95 -3.49 23.20
N ALA A 100 -17.01 -4.04 22.65
CA ALA A 100 -17.37 -5.46 22.83
C ALA A 100 -16.28 -6.44 22.39
N GLY A 101 -15.54 -6.12 21.33
CA GLY A 101 -14.46 -6.96 20.81
C GLY A 101 -13.07 -6.61 21.35
N GLU A 102 -12.93 -5.64 22.24
CA GLU A 102 -11.62 -5.34 22.84
C GLU A 102 -11.23 -6.40 23.88
N LEU A 103 -9.94 -6.62 23.98
CA LEU A 103 -9.38 -7.54 24.98
C LEU A 103 -9.67 -7.02 26.39
N VAL A 104 -10.17 -7.89 27.23
CA VAL A 104 -10.38 -7.63 28.65
C VAL A 104 -9.48 -8.56 29.43
N MET A 105 -8.52 -8.00 30.16
CA MET A 105 -7.71 -8.78 31.08
C MET A 105 -8.42 -8.78 32.45
N ASP A 106 -8.81 -9.96 32.91
CA ASP A 106 -9.43 -10.13 34.22
C ASP A 106 -8.49 -9.70 35.35
N GLY A 107 -9.03 -9.05 36.36
CA GLY A 107 -8.26 -8.63 37.52
C GLY A 107 -9.11 -7.94 38.59
N LYS A 108 -8.61 -7.93 39.79
CA LYS A 108 -9.29 -7.25 40.89
C LYS A 108 -9.30 -5.73 40.66
N PRO A 109 -10.43 -5.04 40.91
CA PRO A 109 -10.48 -3.59 40.80
C PRO A 109 -9.50 -2.97 41.81
N SER A 110 -8.71 -2.01 41.36
CA SER A 110 -7.77 -1.26 42.18
C SER A 110 -8.48 -0.07 42.83
N PRO A 111 -8.01 0.41 43.99
CA PRO A 111 -8.58 1.60 44.60
C PRO A 111 -8.50 2.81 43.67
N TRP A 112 -9.61 3.57 43.61
CA TRP A 112 -9.67 4.78 42.80
C TRP A 112 -8.76 5.88 43.37
N ARG A 113 -7.76 6.32 42.59
CA ARG A 113 -6.75 7.31 42.96
C ARG A 113 -6.64 8.40 41.88
N PRO A 114 -7.64 9.30 41.78
CA PRO A 114 -7.70 10.27 40.68
C PRO A 114 -6.50 11.22 40.61
N TRP A 115 -5.85 11.47 41.77
CA TRP A 115 -4.67 12.33 41.85
C TRP A 115 -3.43 11.78 41.13
N LEU A 116 -3.43 10.52 40.69
CA LEU A 116 -2.37 9.95 39.83
C LEU A 116 -2.63 10.12 38.33
N LEU A 117 -3.87 10.44 37.94
CA LEU A 117 -4.21 10.52 36.50
C LEU A 117 -3.49 11.64 35.76
N TRP A 118 -3.00 12.69 36.42
CA TRP A 118 -2.19 13.70 35.77
C TRP A 118 -0.72 13.27 35.61
N ALA A 119 -0.20 12.44 36.51
CA ALA A 119 1.20 12.02 36.52
C ALA A 119 1.47 10.81 35.61
N VAL A 120 0.57 9.81 35.60
CA VAL A 120 0.76 8.56 34.86
C VAL A 120 0.86 8.82 33.33
N PRO A 121 -0.05 9.56 32.66
CA PRO A 121 0.10 9.91 31.26
C PRO A 121 1.31 10.80 30.97
N ALA A 122 1.66 11.71 31.89
CA ALA A 122 2.82 12.58 31.75
C ALA A 122 4.13 11.80 31.69
N ILE A 123 4.32 10.88 32.64
CA ILE A 123 5.53 10.04 32.74
C ILE A 123 5.61 9.08 31.55
N GLY A 124 4.50 8.42 31.19
CA GLY A 124 4.48 7.50 30.07
C GLY A 124 4.75 8.18 28.72
N ALA A 125 4.15 9.34 28.48
CA ALA A 125 4.41 10.11 27.26
C ALA A 125 5.85 10.67 27.24
N LEU A 126 6.43 11.05 28.39
CA LEU A 126 7.82 11.46 28.51
C LEU A 126 8.79 10.33 28.16
N LEU A 127 8.55 9.13 28.70
CA LEU A 127 9.34 7.93 28.40
C LEU A 127 9.21 7.55 26.91
N GLY A 128 7.99 7.57 26.37
CA GLY A 128 7.75 7.36 24.95
C GLY A 128 8.48 8.38 24.06
N GLY A 129 8.48 9.66 24.47
CA GLY A 129 9.24 10.73 23.81
C GLY A 129 10.74 10.50 23.84
N ALA A 130 11.29 10.08 24.97
CA ALA A 130 12.70 9.75 25.14
C ALA A 130 13.10 8.55 24.26
N ILE A 131 12.31 7.48 24.23
CA ILE A 131 12.52 6.31 23.36
C ILE A 131 12.49 6.72 21.89
N SER A 132 11.58 7.62 21.50
CA SER A 132 11.45 8.11 20.12
C SER A 132 12.67 8.91 19.63
N THR A 133 13.61 9.29 20.50
CA THR A 133 14.88 9.91 20.07
C THR A 133 15.75 8.95 19.27
N LEU A 134 15.63 7.64 19.51
CA LEU A 134 16.36 6.60 18.78
C LEU A 134 15.88 6.49 17.32
N ALA A 135 14.61 6.85 17.05
CA ALA A 135 14.02 6.85 15.72
C ALA A 135 12.95 7.96 15.62
N PRO A 136 13.31 9.19 15.21
CA PRO A 136 12.39 10.34 15.17
C PRO A 136 11.12 10.12 14.34
N GLU A 137 11.13 9.21 13.36
CA GLU A 137 9.96 8.82 12.56
C GLU A 137 8.85 8.17 13.39
N THR A 138 9.14 7.73 14.60
CA THR A 138 8.16 7.10 15.51
C THR A 138 7.30 8.11 16.28
N ARG A 139 7.60 9.40 16.17
CA ARG A 139 6.78 10.47 16.77
C ARG A 139 5.44 10.60 16.05
N GLY A 140 4.39 10.93 16.80
CA GLY A 140 3.04 11.04 16.24
C GLY A 140 2.48 9.69 15.75
N GLY A 141 1.58 9.71 14.78
CA GLY A 141 0.89 8.53 14.24
C GLY A 141 1.82 7.51 13.60
N GLY A 142 2.69 7.96 12.73
CA GLY A 142 3.58 7.12 11.93
C GLY A 142 3.10 6.86 10.51
N SER A 143 1.85 7.19 10.19
CA SER A 143 1.29 7.04 8.83
C SER A 143 2.04 7.91 7.82
N ASP A 144 2.31 9.18 8.14
CA ASP A 144 3.12 10.06 7.28
C ASP A 144 4.51 9.48 6.99
N ALA A 145 5.14 8.80 7.96
CA ALA A 145 6.45 8.19 7.74
C ALA A 145 6.41 7.02 6.76
N ILE A 146 5.31 6.25 6.71
CA ILE A 146 5.10 5.19 5.72
C ILE A 146 4.87 5.77 4.33
N ILE A 147 4.01 6.79 4.23
CA ILE A 147 3.70 7.48 2.97
C ILE A 147 4.97 8.11 2.39
N ASP A 148 5.76 8.79 3.21
CA ASP A 148 7.05 9.36 2.80
C ASP A 148 8.06 8.28 2.38
N ALA A 149 8.13 7.16 3.13
CA ALA A 149 9.01 6.05 2.79
C ALA A 149 8.65 5.42 1.44
N PHE A 150 7.37 5.36 1.09
CA PHE A 150 6.90 4.87 -0.21
C PHE A 150 7.32 5.83 -1.33
N HIS A 151 6.98 7.11 -1.22
CA HIS A 151 7.20 8.08 -2.29
C HIS A 151 8.67 8.49 -2.45
N ASN A 152 9.35 8.81 -1.35
CA ASN A 152 10.64 9.49 -1.37
C ASN A 152 11.83 8.62 -0.98
N GLN A 153 11.62 7.49 -0.27
CA GLN A 153 12.72 6.69 0.30
C GLN A 153 12.81 5.27 -0.30
N LYS A 154 12.26 5.05 -1.50
CA LYS A 154 12.32 3.76 -2.21
C LYS A 154 11.81 2.58 -1.37
N GLY A 155 10.86 2.81 -0.50
CA GLY A 155 10.31 1.82 0.43
C GLY A 155 11.28 1.43 1.56
N ILE A 156 12.32 2.21 1.85
CA ILE A 156 13.30 1.90 2.89
C ILE A 156 12.90 2.56 4.21
N VAL A 157 12.73 1.74 5.25
CA VAL A 157 12.56 2.17 6.63
C VAL A 157 13.75 1.67 7.46
N ARG A 158 14.22 2.48 8.42
CA ARG A 158 15.36 2.13 9.27
C ARG A 158 15.03 0.92 10.17
N ARG A 159 16.01 0.00 10.35
CA ARG A 159 15.82 -1.29 11.07
C ARG A 159 15.33 -1.14 12.51
N ARG A 160 15.63 -0.04 13.17
CA ARG A 160 15.24 0.20 14.57
C ARG A 160 13.82 0.73 14.74
N VAL A 161 13.21 1.25 13.66
CA VAL A 161 11.88 1.88 13.70
C VAL A 161 10.77 0.99 14.27
N PRO A 162 10.60 -0.28 13.85
CA PRO A 162 9.49 -1.10 14.37
C PRO A 162 9.60 -1.32 15.89
N ILE A 163 10.79 -1.59 16.41
CA ILE A 163 11.01 -1.82 17.85
C ILE A 163 10.79 -0.54 18.65
N VAL A 164 11.38 0.58 18.18
CA VAL A 164 11.21 1.89 18.83
C VAL A 164 9.75 2.31 18.82
N LYS A 165 9.02 2.09 17.70
CA LYS A 165 7.58 2.41 17.62
C LYS A 165 6.75 1.59 18.61
N VAL A 166 6.99 0.28 18.68
CA VAL A 166 6.32 -0.60 19.66
C VAL A 166 6.50 -0.05 21.09
N LEU A 167 7.75 0.16 21.51
CA LEU A 167 8.04 0.60 22.87
C LEU A 167 7.49 1.99 23.16
N ALA A 168 7.74 2.97 22.28
CA ALA A 168 7.26 4.33 22.47
C ALA A 168 5.73 4.42 22.53
N SER A 169 5.02 3.64 21.70
CA SER A 169 3.56 3.62 21.69
C SER A 169 2.98 2.88 22.91
N ILE A 170 3.60 1.79 23.35
CA ILE A 170 3.18 1.09 24.58
C ILE A 170 3.25 2.03 25.78
N PHE A 171 4.34 2.78 25.94
CA PHE A 171 4.45 3.76 27.04
C PHE A 171 3.46 4.91 26.87
N CYS A 172 3.29 5.46 25.69
CA CYS A 172 2.39 6.60 25.47
C CYS A 172 0.91 6.21 25.66
N LEU A 173 0.45 5.15 24.99
CA LEU A 173 -0.96 4.74 24.99
C LEU A 173 -1.33 3.94 26.23
N GLY A 174 -0.46 3.04 26.70
CA GLY A 174 -0.71 2.19 27.86
C GLY A 174 -0.81 2.96 29.18
N THR A 175 -0.28 4.17 29.24
CA THR A 175 -0.41 5.06 30.40
C THR A 175 -1.59 6.03 30.30
N GLY A 176 -2.41 5.93 29.24
CA GLY A 176 -3.62 6.73 29.09
C GLY A 176 -3.52 7.86 28.06
N GLY A 177 -2.48 7.92 27.23
CA GLY A 177 -2.42 8.84 26.11
C GLY A 177 -3.65 8.70 25.21
N SER A 178 -4.34 9.82 24.91
CA SER A 178 -5.54 9.82 24.06
C SER A 178 -5.13 9.71 22.60
N GLY A 179 -5.18 8.50 22.04
CA GLY A 179 -4.75 8.20 20.68
C GLY A 179 -5.06 6.77 20.28
N GLY A 180 -4.92 6.49 18.98
CA GLY A 180 -5.16 5.19 18.39
C GLY A 180 -3.90 4.32 18.31
N ARG A 181 -4.10 3.02 18.32
CA ARG A 181 -3.06 1.98 18.14
C ARG A 181 -2.74 1.72 16.65
N GLU A 182 -3.52 2.25 15.76
CA GLU A 182 -3.55 1.98 14.32
C GLU A 182 -2.35 2.60 13.57
N GLY A 183 -2.15 3.90 13.76
CA GLY A 183 -0.97 4.57 13.18
C GLY A 183 0.34 3.87 13.58
N PRO A 184 0.53 3.54 14.86
CA PRO A 184 1.63 2.69 15.29
C PRO A 184 1.72 1.36 14.53
N THR A 185 0.62 0.63 14.35
CA THR A 185 0.65 -0.67 13.67
C THR A 185 0.88 -0.57 12.17
N MET A 186 0.42 0.50 11.52
CA MET A 186 0.80 0.83 10.13
C MET A 186 2.32 0.94 10.00
N LEU A 187 2.96 1.72 10.88
CA LEU A 187 4.41 1.91 10.85
C LEU A 187 5.18 0.63 11.21
N ILE A 188 4.72 -0.13 12.19
CA ILE A 188 5.33 -1.41 12.58
C ILE A 188 5.27 -2.39 11.41
N GLY A 189 4.09 -2.64 10.87
CA GLY A 189 3.87 -3.57 9.77
C GLY A 189 4.60 -3.17 8.49
N GLY A 190 4.49 -1.90 8.07
CA GLY A 190 5.20 -1.38 6.89
C GLY A 190 6.73 -1.46 7.05
N SER A 191 7.24 -1.18 8.26
CA SER A 191 8.67 -1.36 8.55
C SER A 191 9.11 -2.82 8.41
N ILE A 192 8.28 -3.78 8.85
CA ILE A 192 8.55 -5.22 8.66
C ILE A 192 8.56 -5.57 7.19
N GLY A 193 7.59 -5.09 6.38
CA GLY A 193 7.58 -5.25 4.93
C GLY A 193 8.86 -4.72 4.27
N SER A 194 9.29 -3.52 4.64
CA SER A 194 10.56 -2.93 4.20
C SER A 194 11.77 -3.78 4.58
N LEU A 195 11.82 -4.30 5.81
CA LEU A 195 12.92 -5.14 6.30
C LEU A 195 12.98 -6.47 5.56
N VAL A 196 11.85 -7.15 5.37
CA VAL A 196 11.77 -8.40 4.61
C VAL A 196 12.26 -8.17 3.19
N GLY A 197 11.81 -7.10 2.51
CA GLY A 197 12.28 -6.76 1.18
C GLY A 197 13.79 -6.52 1.11
N ARG A 198 14.39 -5.92 2.13
CA ARG A 198 15.84 -5.73 2.22
C ARG A 198 16.61 -7.02 2.45
N TYR A 199 16.10 -7.93 3.29
CA TYR A 199 16.73 -9.23 3.53
C TYR A 199 16.66 -10.14 2.30
N LEU A 200 15.59 -10.04 1.53
CA LEU A 200 15.39 -10.82 0.30
C LEU A 200 16.02 -10.17 -0.94
N ASN A 201 16.68 -9.01 -0.79
CA ASN A 201 17.32 -8.24 -1.87
C ASN A 201 16.39 -8.03 -3.08
N VAL A 202 15.14 -7.68 -2.82
CA VAL A 202 14.16 -7.38 -3.88
C VAL A 202 14.39 -5.98 -4.48
N THR A 203 13.83 -5.73 -5.66
CA THR A 203 13.89 -4.42 -6.34
C THR A 203 13.22 -3.31 -5.50
N ASP A 204 13.51 -2.06 -5.82
CA ASP A 204 12.91 -0.90 -5.16
C ASP A 204 11.38 -0.91 -5.29
N ARG A 205 10.85 -1.29 -6.47
CA ARG A 205 9.41 -1.44 -6.72
C ARG A 205 8.80 -2.55 -5.85
N GLU A 206 9.37 -3.75 -5.86
CA GLU A 206 8.90 -4.86 -5.02
C GLU A 206 8.96 -4.50 -3.52
N ARG A 207 9.99 -3.77 -3.07
CA ARG A 207 10.11 -3.33 -1.68
C ARG A 207 9.03 -2.33 -1.29
N ARG A 208 8.64 -1.40 -2.17
CA ARG A 208 7.50 -0.50 -1.96
C ARG A 208 6.21 -1.29 -1.81
N ILE A 209 5.96 -2.28 -2.67
CA ILE A 209 4.80 -3.16 -2.57
C ILE A 209 4.80 -3.92 -1.24
N LEU A 210 5.95 -4.47 -0.79
CA LEU A 210 6.05 -5.16 0.50
C LEU A 210 5.87 -4.22 1.70
N LEU A 211 6.30 -2.95 1.59
CA LEU A 211 6.03 -1.93 2.60
C LEU A 211 4.52 -1.70 2.75
N VAL A 212 3.79 -1.54 1.63
CA VAL A 212 2.33 -1.37 1.62
C VAL A 212 1.63 -2.61 2.14
N ALA A 213 2.02 -3.81 1.67
CA ALA A 213 1.48 -5.08 2.15
C ALA A 213 1.71 -5.28 3.67
N GLY A 214 2.87 -4.87 4.18
CA GLY A 214 3.17 -4.87 5.61
C GLY A 214 2.30 -3.88 6.39
N THR A 215 2.05 -2.70 5.83
CA THR A 215 1.15 -1.69 6.41
C THR A 215 -0.27 -2.25 6.54
N ALA A 216 -0.79 -2.86 5.47
CA ALA A 216 -2.07 -3.54 5.45
C ALA A 216 -2.14 -4.66 6.51
N ALA A 217 -1.10 -5.51 6.59
CA ALA A 217 -1.00 -6.60 7.53
C ALA A 217 -1.02 -6.13 9.00
N GLY A 218 -0.26 -5.07 9.32
CA GLY A 218 -0.24 -4.49 10.66
C GLY A 218 -1.61 -3.97 11.11
N MET A 219 -2.33 -3.33 10.20
CA MET A 219 -3.70 -2.85 10.43
C MET A 219 -4.68 -4.01 10.58
N ALA A 220 -4.66 -4.96 9.65
CA ALA A 220 -5.57 -6.11 9.64
C ALA A 220 -5.50 -6.94 10.92
N ALA A 221 -4.29 -7.13 11.47
CA ALA A 221 -4.09 -7.84 12.72
C ALA A 221 -4.83 -7.16 13.88
N VAL A 222 -4.70 -5.85 14.02
CA VAL A 222 -5.19 -5.13 15.21
C VAL A 222 -6.68 -4.80 15.13
N PHE A 223 -7.16 -4.47 13.93
CA PHE A 223 -8.59 -4.14 13.70
C PHE A 223 -9.47 -5.34 13.36
N ARG A 224 -8.87 -6.45 12.97
CA ARG A 224 -9.60 -7.61 12.45
C ARG A 224 -10.43 -7.29 11.20
N THR A 225 -9.93 -6.40 10.37
CA THR A 225 -10.55 -5.93 9.12
C THR A 225 -9.60 -6.18 7.95
N PRO A 226 -9.48 -7.42 7.45
CA PRO A 226 -8.45 -7.76 6.46
C PRO A 226 -8.64 -7.04 5.12
N LEU A 227 -9.88 -6.91 4.63
CA LEU A 227 -10.14 -6.24 3.36
C LEU A 227 -10.04 -4.72 3.48
N GLY A 228 -10.65 -4.14 4.52
CA GLY A 228 -10.58 -2.70 4.78
C GLY A 228 -9.15 -2.21 5.00
N ALA A 229 -8.33 -3.00 5.71
CA ALA A 229 -6.92 -2.68 5.92
C ALA A 229 -6.08 -2.76 4.63
N ALA A 230 -6.36 -3.74 3.75
CA ALA A 230 -5.70 -3.85 2.45
C ALA A 230 -6.03 -2.65 1.55
N LEU A 231 -7.30 -2.27 1.47
CA LEU A 231 -7.77 -1.09 0.73
C LEU A 231 -7.16 0.19 1.31
N LEU A 232 -7.16 0.34 2.64
CA LEU A 232 -6.57 1.51 3.29
C LEU A 232 -5.10 1.68 2.95
N ALA A 233 -4.32 0.61 2.98
CA ALA A 233 -2.89 0.69 2.73
C ALA A 233 -2.56 1.14 1.29
N VAL A 234 -3.40 0.80 0.31
CA VAL A 234 -3.20 1.21 -1.08
C VAL A 234 -3.79 2.57 -1.40
N GLU A 235 -4.88 2.97 -0.73
CA GLU A 235 -5.58 4.23 -0.97
C GLU A 235 -4.93 5.41 -0.23
N VAL A 236 -4.42 5.21 0.99
CA VAL A 236 -3.87 6.27 1.84
C VAL A 236 -2.62 6.95 1.28
N LEU A 237 -1.97 6.38 0.28
CA LEU A 237 -0.75 6.93 -0.32
C LEU A 237 -1.05 8.16 -1.19
N HIS A 238 -2.23 8.24 -1.79
CA HIS A 238 -2.64 9.26 -2.73
C HIS A 238 -3.93 9.93 -2.26
N ARG A 239 -4.24 11.14 -2.78
CA ARG A 239 -5.49 11.84 -2.43
C ARG A 239 -6.64 11.48 -3.36
N ASP A 240 -6.35 11.40 -4.66
CA ASP A 240 -7.33 11.21 -5.74
C ASP A 240 -7.06 9.92 -6.55
N ASP A 241 -6.20 9.01 -6.04
CA ASP A 241 -5.75 7.78 -6.74
C ASP A 241 -5.45 6.67 -5.73
N PHE A 242 -5.07 5.48 -6.19
CA PHE A 242 -4.67 4.37 -5.33
C PHE A 242 -3.56 3.50 -5.95
N GLU A 243 -2.80 2.77 -5.12
CA GLU A 243 -1.67 1.94 -5.55
C GLU A 243 -2.13 0.53 -5.93
N SER A 244 -2.59 0.37 -7.18
CA SER A 244 -3.16 -0.87 -7.69
C SER A 244 -2.20 -2.07 -7.63
N ASP A 245 -0.90 -1.86 -7.88
CA ASP A 245 0.11 -2.92 -7.92
C ASP A 245 0.29 -3.61 -6.56
N ALA A 246 0.03 -2.88 -5.48
CA ALA A 246 0.13 -3.39 -4.13
C ALA A 246 -1.16 -4.06 -3.61
N LEU A 247 -2.29 -3.96 -4.32
CA LEU A 247 -3.60 -4.41 -3.83
C LEU A 247 -3.60 -5.93 -3.52
N VAL A 248 -3.26 -6.77 -4.48
CA VAL A 248 -3.29 -8.23 -4.31
C VAL A 248 -2.30 -8.72 -3.24
N PRO A 249 -1.03 -8.26 -3.22
CA PRO A 249 -0.11 -8.56 -2.13
C PRO A 249 -0.61 -8.09 -0.76
N SER A 250 -1.27 -6.92 -0.68
CA SER A 250 -1.82 -6.37 0.57
C SER A 250 -2.98 -7.20 1.09
N VAL A 251 -3.90 -7.63 0.22
CA VAL A 251 -5.00 -8.53 0.61
C VAL A 251 -4.46 -9.83 1.19
N LEU A 252 -3.50 -10.48 0.52
CA LEU A 252 -2.92 -11.73 1.01
C LEU A 252 -2.21 -11.53 2.35
N ALA A 253 -1.38 -10.48 2.48
CA ALA A 253 -0.67 -10.19 3.72
C ALA A 253 -1.64 -9.89 4.88
N SER A 254 -2.74 -9.16 4.60
CA SER A 254 -3.79 -8.85 5.57
C SER A 254 -4.51 -10.10 6.08
N VAL A 255 -4.89 -11.02 5.18
CA VAL A 255 -5.55 -12.28 5.55
C VAL A 255 -4.63 -13.15 6.41
N VAL A 256 -3.35 -13.26 6.04
CA VAL A 256 -2.37 -14.02 6.83
C VAL A 256 -2.17 -13.38 8.20
N ALA A 257 -2.02 -12.05 8.28
CA ALA A 257 -1.83 -11.34 9.56
C ALA A 257 -3.06 -11.45 10.46
N TYR A 258 -4.26 -11.31 9.91
CA TYR A 258 -5.52 -11.54 10.60
C TYR A 258 -5.59 -12.95 11.16
N SER A 259 -5.29 -13.98 10.35
CA SER A 259 -5.29 -15.39 10.77
C SER A 259 -4.32 -15.65 11.92
N VAL A 260 -3.13 -15.05 11.89
CA VAL A 260 -2.16 -15.12 13.00
C VAL A 260 -2.74 -14.47 14.26
N PHE A 261 -3.33 -13.27 14.14
CA PHE A 261 -3.85 -12.54 15.28
C PHE A 261 -5.01 -13.27 15.98
N ILE A 262 -5.99 -13.77 15.19
CA ILE A 262 -7.15 -14.49 15.76
C ILE A 262 -6.77 -15.83 16.40
N SER A 263 -5.65 -16.44 16.00
CA SER A 263 -5.13 -17.64 16.63
C SER A 263 -4.71 -17.41 18.10
N PHE A 264 -4.37 -16.17 18.47
CA PHE A 264 -4.02 -15.81 19.86
C PHE A 264 -5.20 -15.21 20.63
N PHE A 265 -6.03 -14.38 19.97
CA PHE A 265 -7.02 -13.54 20.65
C PHE A 265 -8.48 -13.87 20.29
N GLY A 266 -8.68 -14.88 19.46
CA GLY A 266 -10.01 -15.29 19.01
C GLY A 266 -10.63 -14.34 17.97
N GLU A 267 -11.69 -14.82 17.36
CA GLU A 267 -12.46 -14.09 16.37
C GLU A 267 -13.60 -13.30 17.05
N ALA A 268 -13.66 -11.99 16.81
CA ALA A 268 -14.76 -11.13 17.23
C ALA A 268 -14.73 -9.83 16.41
N THR A 269 -15.90 -9.25 16.12
CA THR A 269 -16.00 -7.87 15.61
C THR A 269 -15.62 -6.88 16.71
N LEU A 270 -15.06 -5.73 16.34
CA LEU A 270 -14.66 -4.73 17.34
C LEU A 270 -15.88 -4.12 18.05
N PHE A 271 -16.96 -3.85 17.31
CA PHE A 271 -18.18 -3.27 17.84
C PHE A 271 -19.35 -4.27 17.78
N ALA A 272 -20.11 -4.35 18.87
CA ALA A 272 -21.44 -4.92 18.81
C ALA A 272 -22.40 -3.91 18.16
N HIS A 273 -23.37 -4.41 17.41
CA HIS A 273 -24.33 -3.61 16.69
C HIS A 273 -25.71 -4.26 16.73
N ALA A 274 -26.74 -3.57 16.24
CA ALA A 274 -28.06 -4.18 16.02
C ALA A 274 -27.97 -5.31 15.00
N PRO A 275 -28.81 -6.36 15.11
CA PRO A 275 -28.79 -7.49 14.19
C PRO A 275 -28.99 -7.11 12.72
N ARG A 276 -29.69 -6.01 12.48
CA ARG A 276 -29.94 -5.43 11.14
C ARG A 276 -30.19 -3.93 11.22
N TYR A 277 -29.71 -3.22 10.21
CA TYR A 277 -30.03 -1.81 9.94
C TYR A 277 -30.84 -1.72 8.67
N PRO A 278 -32.19 -1.68 8.72
CA PRO A 278 -32.99 -1.66 7.52
C PRO A 278 -32.76 -0.38 6.71
N PHE A 279 -32.44 -0.55 5.44
CA PHE A 279 -32.30 0.60 4.55
C PHE A 279 -33.61 1.26 4.25
N VAL A 280 -33.78 2.52 4.65
CA VAL A 280 -34.95 3.35 4.38
C VAL A 280 -34.53 4.54 3.52
N PRO A 281 -34.89 4.59 2.23
CA PRO A 281 -34.49 5.68 1.32
C PRO A 281 -34.85 7.08 1.82
N ALA A 282 -35.96 7.21 2.56
CA ALA A 282 -36.42 8.48 3.14
C ALA A 282 -35.44 9.05 4.19
N HIS A 283 -34.53 8.23 4.74
CA HIS A 283 -33.51 8.67 5.69
C HIS A 283 -32.21 9.18 5.01
N LEU A 284 -32.02 9.01 3.69
CA LEU A 284 -30.83 9.48 2.97
C LEU A 284 -30.55 10.98 3.15
N PRO A 285 -31.55 11.90 3.16
CA PRO A 285 -31.26 13.31 3.45
C PRO A 285 -30.66 13.54 4.84
N LEU A 286 -30.98 12.72 5.84
CA LEU A 286 -30.41 12.80 7.18
C LEU A 286 -28.93 12.34 7.18
N TYR A 287 -28.61 11.29 6.41
CA TYR A 287 -27.21 10.88 6.24
C TYR A 287 -26.39 11.93 5.47
N ALA A 288 -26.98 12.59 4.48
CA ALA A 288 -26.34 13.71 3.78
C ALA A 288 -26.07 14.89 4.73
N LEU A 289 -27.04 15.25 5.56
CA LEU A 289 -26.87 16.29 6.58
C LEU A 289 -25.81 15.89 7.61
N LEU A 290 -25.82 14.65 8.08
CA LEU A 290 -24.79 14.10 8.97
C LEU A 290 -23.41 14.26 8.35
N ALA A 291 -23.23 13.90 7.08
CA ALA A 291 -21.95 13.99 6.39
C ALA A 291 -21.41 15.44 6.34
N ILE A 292 -22.28 16.41 6.09
CA ILE A 292 -21.92 17.83 6.11
C ILE A 292 -21.46 18.25 7.50
N LEU A 293 -22.23 17.92 8.54
CA LEU A 293 -21.92 18.31 9.93
C LEU A 293 -20.64 17.62 10.44
N VAL A 294 -20.47 16.33 10.15
CA VAL A 294 -19.24 15.58 10.48
C VAL A 294 -18.04 16.16 9.76
N SER A 295 -18.15 16.58 8.49
CA SER A 295 -17.05 17.19 7.75
C SER A 295 -16.63 18.54 8.36
N ILE A 296 -17.58 19.34 8.83
CA ILE A 296 -17.29 20.60 9.56
C ILE A 296 -16.57 20.27 10.88
N PHE A 297 -17.09 19.30 11.63
CA PHE A 297 -16.50 18.88 12.91
C PHE A 297 -15.09 18.29 12.74
N ALA A 298 -14.88 17.46 11.71
CA ALA A 298 -13.58 16.90 11.34
C ALA A 298 -12.55 17.99 10.96
N SER A 299 -13.02 19.05 10.28
CA SER A 299 -12.19 20.24 10.01
C SER A 299 -11.76 20.96 11.30
N GLY A 300 -12.64 21.03 12.29
CA GLY A 300 -12.35 21.57 13.62
C GLY A 300 -11.31 20.75 14.36
N PHE A 301 -11.42 19.41 14.31
CA PHE A 301 -10.41 18.51 14.87
C PHE A 301 -9.02 18.74 14.24
N LEU A 302 -8.95 18.75 12.91
CA LEU A 302 -7.69 19.02 12.21
C LEU A 302 -7.10 20.38 12.59
N GLY A 303 -7.95 21.41 12.76
CA GLY A 303 -7.55 22.73 13.24
C GLY A 303 -6.94 22.68 14.64
N SER A 304 -7.58 21.94 15.56
CA SER A 304 -7.12 21.74 16.93
C SER A 304 -5.79 21.00 16.99
N LEU A 305 -5.65 19.91 16.21
CA LEU A 305 -4.41 19.15 16.10
C LEU A 305 -3.26 20.03 15.60
N ARG A 306 -3.47 20.77 14.51
CA ARG A 306 -2.47 21.69 13.94
C ARG A 306 -2.16 22.86 14.89
N PHE A 307 -3.11 23.31 15.68
CA PHE A 307 -2.88 24.33 16.69
C PHE A 307 -1.90 23.83 17.75
N VAL A 308 -2.13 22.66 18.33
CA VAL A 308 -1.23 22.08 19.34
C VAL A 308 0.15 21.78 18.73
N GLN A 309 0.22 21.26 17.50
CA GLN A 309 1.49 21.06 16.79
C GLN A 309 2.29 22.37 16.62
N ARG A 310 1.62 23.46 16.23
CA ARG A 310 2.26 24.79 16.10
C ARG A 310 2.74 25.30 17.46
N LEU A 311 1.92 25.11 18.51
CA LEU A 311 2.27 25.50 19.86
C LEU A 311 3.51 24.70 20.33
N ALA A 312 3.53 23.39 20.14
CA ALA A 312 4.67 22.53 20.49
C ALA A 312 5.95 22.92 19.74
N LYS A 313 5.84 23.33 18.46
CA LYS A 313 6.99 23.82 17.68
C LYS A 313 7.52 25.19 18.19
N ARG A 314 6.65 26.04 18.71
CA ARG A 314 7.01 27.39 19.18
C ARG A 314 7.83 27.38 20.48
N TYR A 315 7.61 26.39 21.36
CA TYR A 315 8.34 26.33 22.63
C TYR A 315 9.74 25.73 22.45
N PRO A 316 10.80 26.42 22.92
CA PRO A 316 12.20 26.01 22.78
C PRO A 316 12.60 24.97 23.82
N VAL A 317 11.84 23.88 23.94
CA VAL A 317 12.17 22.72 24.80
C VAL A 317 12.62 21.54 23.93
N PRO A 318 13.44 20.64 24.47
CA PRO A 318 13.87 19.45 23.74
C PRO A 318 12.68 18.65 23.20
N GLU A 319 12.80 18.19 21.95
CA GLU A 319 11.70 17.48 21.26
C GLU A 319 11.14 16.28 22.02
N TRP A 320 12.00 15.57 22.75
CA TRP A 320 11.62 14.39 23.52
C TRP A 320 10.80 14.70 24.77
N THR A 321 10.85 15.94 25.30
CA THR A 321 10.07 16.36 26.48
C THR A 321 8.65 16.82 26.14
N LYS A 322 8.43 17.23 24.89
CA LYS A 322 7.12 17.74 24.42
C LYS A 322 5.97 16.78 24.63
N PRO A 323 6.09 15.46 24.33
CA PRO A 323 5.06 14.48 24.65
C PRO A 323 4.72 14.40 26.14
N GLY A 324 5.73 14.52 27.02
CA GLY A 324 5.52 14.54 28.47
C GLY A 324 4.71 15.77 28.93
N ILE A 325 4.99 16.94 28.38
CA ILE A 325 4.21 18.17 28.62
C ILE A 325 2.77 17.99 28.10
N GLY A 326 2.59 17.40 26.91
CA GLY A 326 1.28 17.08 26.37
C GLY A 326 0.50 16.08 27.24
N GLY A 327 1.17 15.05 27.75
CA GLY A 327 0.61 14.06 28.69
C GLY A 327 0.21 14.66 30.04
N LEU A 328 1.00 15.61 30.56
CA LEU A 328 0.67 16.38 31.76
C LEU A 328 -0.58 17.24 31.53
N ALA A 329 -0.61 17.99 30.41
CA ALA A 329 -1.77 18.80 30.05
C ALA A 329 -3.03 17.95 29.87
N LEU A 330 -2.90 16.78 29.23
CA LEU A 330 -3.99 15.79 29.09
C LEU A 330 -4.50 15.34 30.45
N GLY A 331 -3.60 14.93 31.36
CA GLY A 331 -3.99 14.45 32.68
C GLY A 331 -4.68 15.51 33.52
N LEU A 332 -4.15 16.75 33.53
CA LEU A 332 -4.76 17.89 34.19
C LEU A 332 -6.13 18.27 33.60
N PHE A 333 -6.31 18.12 32.30
CA PHE A 333 -7.58 18.38 31.63
C PHE A 333 -8.60 17.27 31.88
N ALA A 334 -8.19 16.00 31.74
CA ALA A 334 -9.09 14.85 31.82
C ALA A 334 -9.55 14.54 33.29
N THR A 335 -8.68 14.71 34.28
CA THR A 335 -8.97 14.35 35.67
C THR A 335 -10.22 15.04 36.25
N PRO A 336 -10.40 16.37 36.17
CA PRO A 336 -11.61 17.01 36.69
C PRO A 336 -12.88 16.58 35.94
N ILE A 337 -12.80 16.34 34.64
CA ILE A 337 -13.95 15.86 33.86
C ILE A 337 -14.35 14.45 34.29
N ILE A 338 -13.40 13.55 34.48
CA ILE A 338 -13.65 12.18 34.96
C ILE A 338 -14.23 12.20 36.38
N LEU A 339 -13.72 13.06 37.26
CA LEU A 339 -14.23 13.24 38.60
C LEU A 339 -15.66 13.78 38.66
N TYR A 340 -16.01 14.67 37.73
CA TYR A 340 -17.36 15.24 37.64
C TYR A 340 -18.33 14.25 36.99
N VAL A 341 -18.00 13.66 35.83
CA VAL A 341 -18.92 12.84 35.04
C VAL A 341 -19.06 11.43 35.63
N GLY A 342 -17.98 10.81 36.11
CA GLY A 342 -17.98 9.44 36.62
C GLY A 342 -19.07 9.13 37.64
N PRO A 343 -19.22 9.93 38.72
CA PRO A 343 -20.29 9.74 39.72
C PRO A 343 -21.71 9.93 39.15
N HIS A 344 -21.88 10.82 38.16
CA HIS A 344 -23.17 11.08 37.51
C HIS A 344 -23.64 9.93 36.62
N VAL A 345 -22.70 9.13 36.11
CA VAL A 345 -23.03 7.89 35.36
C VAL A 345 -22.97 6.63 36.22
N GLY A 346 -22.90 6.80 37.55
CA GLY A 346 -22.99 5.70 38.52
C GLY A 346 -21.73 4.83 38.70
N GLN A 347 -20.61 5.18 38.07
CA GLN A 347 -19.33 4.44 38.16
C GLN A 347 -18.14 5.39 38.38
N PRO A 348 -17.71 5.58 39.65
CA PRO A 348 -16.51 6.34 39.95
C PRO A 348 -15.28 5.76 39.22
N GLY A 349 -14.47 6.63 38.59
CA GLY A 349 -13.27 6.22 37.86
C GLY A 349 -13.50 5.80 36.43
N GLN A 350 -14.74 5.73 35.97
CA GLN A 350 -15.02 5.45 34.57
C GLN A 350 -14.68 6.66 33.69
N GLY A 351 -13.76 6.46 32.74
CA GLY A 351 -13.19 7.54 31.95
C GLY A 351 -13.92 7.90 30.65
N LEU A 352 -15.06 7.30 30.38
CA LEU A 352 -15.92 7.58 29.21
C LEU A 352 -15.19 7.62 27.86
N GLY A 353 -14.05 6.93 27.74
CA GLY A 353 -13.24 6.90 26.53
C GLY A 353 -12.38 8.16 26.29
N ILE A 354 -12.22 9.06 27.27
CA ILE A 354 -11.38 10.27 27.15
C ILE A 354 -9.91 9.88 26.99
N LEU A 355 -9.42 9.01 27.88
CA LEU A 355 -8.07 8.44 27.80
C LEU A 355 -8.06 7.18 26.92
N GLY A 356 -6.93 6.89 26.31
CA GLY A 356 -6.77 5.75 25.39
C GLY A 356 -7.48 5.93 24.03
N GLY A 357 -7.81 4.83 23.36
CA GLY A 357 -8.45 4.80 22.04
C GLY A 357 -9.85 5.42 21.99
N GLY A 358 -10.65 5.15 23.04
CA GLY A 358 -12.02 5.65 23.14
C GLY A 358 -13.08 4.77 22.49
N TYR A 359 -12.74 3.56 22.07
CA TYR A 359 -13.67 2.65 21.37
C TYR A 359 -14.93 2.33 22.16
N GLY A 360 -14.83 2.20 23.50
CA GLY A 360 -15.99 2.00 24.33
C GLY A 360 -16.99 3.14 24.30
N ALA A 361 -16.54 4.40 24.14
CA ALA A 361 -17.46 5.53 23.96
C ALA A 361 -18.21 5.46 22.62
N ALA A 362 -17.53 5.04 21.54
CA ALA A 362 -18.18 4.75 20.27
C ALA A 362 -19.17 3.57 20.41
N GLN A 363 -18.82 2.51 21.17
CA GLN A 363 -19.72 1.40 21.45
C GLN A 363 -21.00 1.87 22.15
N VAL A 364 -20.90 2.75 23.15
CA VAL A 364 -22.06 3.34 23.83
C VAL A 364 -22.89 4.21 22.87
N ALA A 365 -22.25 4.91 21.95
CA ALA A 365 -22.95 5.67 20.93
C ALA A 365 -23.74 4.76 19.98
N ILE A 366 -23.24 3.56 19.66
CA ILE A 366 -23.86 2.57 18.79
C ILE A 366 -25.02 1.85 19.50
N THR A 367 -24.75 1.20 20.62
CA THR A 367 -25.72 0.28 21.26
C THR A 367 -26.40 0.85 22.50
N GLY A 368 -25.94 2.01 23.00
CA GLY A 368 -26.32 2.50 24.31
C GLY A 368 -25.62 1.75 25.46
N ALA A 369 -25.98 2.10 26.67
CA ALA A 369 -25.58 1.41 27.89
C ALA A 369 -26.66 1.62 28.95
N THR A 370 -26.75 0.75 29.97
CA THR A 370 -27.77 0.82 31.05
C THR A 370 -27.71 2.11 31.84
N TRP A 371 -26.51 2.67 32.01
CA TRP A 371 -26.24 3.92 32.71
C TRP A 371 -26.39 5.17 31.84
N PHE A 372 -26.59 5.00 30.51
CA PHE A 372 -26.59 6.11 29.56
C PHE A 372 -27.87 6.94 29.70
N PRO A 373 -27.79 8.29 29.83
CA PRO A 373 -28.95 9.14 30.01
C PRO A 373 -29.90 9.07 28.81
N ALA A 374 -31.20 9.02 29.08
CA ALA A 374 -32.24 9.06 28.06
C ALA A 374 -32.51 10.50 27.59
N GLY A 375 -33.06 10.64 26.39
CA GLY A 375 -33.50 11.93 25.85
C GLY A 375 -32.34 12.86 25.50
N TRP A 376 -32.56 14.17 25.61
CA TRP A 376 -31.61 15.21 25.23
C TRP A 376 -30.32 15.22 26.05
N SER A 377 -30.39 14.81 27.33
CA SER A 377 -29.19 14.69 28.19
C SER A 377 -28.17 13.69 27.61
N GLY A 378 -28.63 12.64 26.92
CA GLY A 378 -27.74 11.71 26.23
C GLY A 378 -27.05 12.35 25.01
N VAL A 379 -27.76 13.19 24.26
CA VAL A 379 -27.20 13.96 23.13
C VAL A 379 -26.14 14.93 23.62
N GLU A 380 -26.43 15.70 24.68
CA GLU A 380 -25.51 16.66 25.29
C GLU A 380 -24.24 15.97 25.81
N LEU A 381 -24.39 14.81 26.45
CA LEU A 381 -23.25 14.02 26.93
C LEU A 381 -22.35 13.58 25.77
N LEU A 382 -22.92 13.03 24.69
CA LEU A 382 -22.13 12.59 23.52
C LEU A 382 -21.44 13.77 22.83
N LEU A 383 -22.10 14.90 22.64
CA LEU A 383 -21.49 16.09 22.06
C LEU A 383 -20.38 16.66 22.95
N GLY A 384 -20.58 16.68 24.27
CA GLY A 384 -19.55 17.06 25.23
C GLY A 384 -18.32 16.14 25.15
N LEU A 385 -18.53 14.82 25.05
CA LEU A 385 -17.47 13.84 24.90
C LEU A 385 -16.71 14.02 23.56
N CYS A 386 -17.39 14.38 22.47
CA CYS A 386 -16.72 14.72 21.22
C CYS A 386 -15.71 15.86 21.39
N VAL A 387 -16.12 16.97 22.01
CA VAL A 387 -15.25 18.12 22.24
C VAL A 387 -14.07 17.75 23.14
N VAL A 388 -14.34 17.04 24.22
CA VAL A 388 -13.31 16.57 25.16
C VAL A 388 -12.31 15.64 24.47
N LYS A 389 -12.78 14.71 23.60
CA LYS A 389 -11.93 13.79 22.84
C LYS A 389 -11.05 14.52 21.84
N VAL A 390 -11.57 15.54 21.14
CA VAL A 390 -10.78 16.40 20.24
C VAL A 390 -9.60 17.02 20.98
N ILE A 391 -9.86 17.63 22.14
CA ILE A 391 -8.81 18.29 22.94
C ILE A 391 -7.80 17.26 23.46
N ALA A 392 -8.29 16.16 24.01
CA ALA A 392 -7.46 15.09 24.58
C ALA A 392 -6.51 14.49 23.52
N THR A 393 -7.04 14.18 22.33
CA THR A 393 -6.24 13.65 21.22
C THR A 393 -5.26 14.67 20.66
N ALA A 394 -5.69 15.94 20.54
CA ALA A 394 -4.79 16.99 20.09
C ALA A 394 -3.61 17.21 21.05
N LEU A 395 -3.85 17.12 22.39
CA LEU A 395 -2.79 17.23 23.39
C LEU A 395 -1.79 16.06 23.31
N THR A 396 -2.25 14.85 23.05
CA THR A 396 -1.37 13.66 22.93
C THR A 396 -0.62 13.64 21.60
N VAL A 397 -1.35 13.61 20.48
CA VAL A 397 -0.75 13.43 19.15
C VAL A 397 -0.06 14.72 18.68
N GLY A 398 -0.69 15.87 18.94
CA GLY A 398 -0.16 17.18 18.55
C GLY A 398 1.13 17.57 19.27
N SER A 399 1.36 17.08 20.50
CA SER A 399 2.63 17.27 21.20
C SER A 399 3.76 16.36 20.71
N GLY A 400 3.47 15.42 19.80
CA GLY A 400 4.42 14.44 19.28
C GLY A 400 4.44 13.12 20.03
N GLY A 401 3.42 12.82 20.84
CA GLY A 401 3.24 11.52 21.47
C GLY A 401 3.12 10.39 20.44
N SER A 402 3.72 9.24 20.71
CA SER A 402 3.73 8.08 19.82
C SER A 402 2.36 7.37 19.82
N ALA A 403 1.36 8.00 19.18
CA ALA A 403 -0.03 7.58 19.15
C ALA A 403 -0.67 7.98 17.82
N GLY A 404 -1.57 7.16 17.28
CA GLY A 404 -2.27 7.39 16.02
C GLY A 404 -3.46 8.35 16.16
N ASP A 405 -3.81 9.00 15.08
CA ASP A 405 -4.98 9.87 14.92
C ASP A 405 -6.18 9.15 14.31
N PHE A 406 -5.95 8.00 13.69
CA PHE A 406 -6.98 7.20 13.02
C PHE A 406 -8.10 6.75 13.98
N GLY A 407 -7.79 5.95 15.02
CA GLY A 407 -8.77 5.44 15.97
C GLY A 407 -9.62 6.54 16.61
N PRO A 408 -9.00 7.59 17.17
CA PRO A 408 -9.76 8.73 17.67
C PRO A 408 -10.66 9.40 16.64
N SER A 409 -10.26 9.46 15.37
CA SER A 409 -11.10 10.01 14.29
C SER A 409 -12.36 9.18 14.09
N LEU A 410 -12.22 7.85 14.01
CA LEU A 410 -13.39 6.95 13.98
C LEU A 410 -14.29 7.15 15.19
N VAL A 411 -13.71 7.17 16.38
CA VAL A 411 -14.45 7.33 17.66
C VAL A 411 -15.21 8.65 17.69
N MET A 412 -14.58 9.76 17.34
CA MET A 412 -15.22 11.08 17.28
C MET A 412 -16.38 11.11 16.28
N GLY A 413 -16.16 10.53 15.09
CA GLY A 413 -17.23 10.38 14.09
C GLY A 413 -18.40 9.53 14.59
N GLY A 414 -18.10 8.43 15.28
CA GLY A 414 -19.11 7.53 15.86
C GLY A 414 -19.91 8.19 16.99
N ILE A 415 -19.24 8.85 17.92
CA ILE A 415 -19.93 9.57 19.01
C ILE A 415 -20.80 10.70 18.46
N PHE A 416 -20.29 11.49 17.50
CA PHE A 416 -21.05 12.58 16.88
C PHE A 416 -22.24 12.04 16.07
N GLY A 417 -22.04 10.97 15.28
CA GLY A 417 -23.10 10.32 14.52
C GLY A 417 -24.18 9.74 15.43
N GLY A 418 -23.81 9.10 16.55
CA GLY A 418 -24.75 8.60 17.53
C GLY A 418 -25.55 9.70 18.23
N ALA A 419 -24.91 10.85 18.53
CA ALA A 419 -25.61 12.04 19.04
C ALA A 419 -26.63 12.58 18.03
N PHE A 420 -26.21 12.71 16.76
CA PHE A 420 -27.09 13.14 15.69
C PHE A 420 -28.27 12.18 15.49
N GLY A 421 -28.01 10.87 15.44
CA GLY A 421 -29.06 9.85 15.28
C GLY A 421 -30.10 9.88 16.41
N ARG A 422 -29.66 10.06 17.68
CA ARG A 422 -30.57 10.22 18.83
C ARG A 422 -31.39 11.51 18.72
N ALA A 423 -30.78 12.62 18.35
CA ALA A 423 -31.48 13.87 18.14
C ALA A 423 -32.53 13.74 17.00
N ALA A 424 -32.14 13.11 15.88
CA ALA A 424 -33.05 12.86 14.78
C ALA A 424 -34.24 11.96 15.19
N GLN A 425 -33.97 10.86 15.93
CA GLN A 425 -35.04 9.98 16.42
C GLN A 425 -36.05 10.72 17.30
N MET A 426 -35.57 11.62 18.18
CA MET A 426 -36.44 12.43 19.03
C MET A 426 -37.21 13.49 18.25
N LEU A 427 -36.59 14.15 17.27
CA LEU A 427 -37.23 15.21 16.48
C LEU A 427 -38.30 14.65 15.52
N PHE A 428 -38.01 13.55 14.85
CA PHE A 428 -38.91 12.96 13.85
C PHE A 428 -39.88 11.93 14.43
N HIS A 429 -39.67 11.48 15.68
CA HIS A 429 -40.47 10.43 16.34
C HIS A 429 -40.58 9.13 15.49
N ASP A 430 -39.56 8.85 14.66
CA ASP A 430 -39.53 7.64 13.83
C ASP A 430 -38.68 6.56 14.52
N PRO A 431 -39.30 5.46 14.99
CA PRO A 431 -38.60 4.38 15.66
C PRO A 431 -37.61 3.60 14.73
N ARG A 432 -37.71 3.79 13.41
CA ARG A 432 -36.80 3.19 12.42
C ARG A 432 -35.49 3.94 12.32
N LEU A 433 -35.41 5.14 12.89
CA LEU A 433 -34.14 5.88 12.99
C LEU A 433 -33.32 5.28 14.13
N ASP A 434 -32.33 4.44 13.78
CA ASP A 434 -31.44 3.81 14.75
C ASP A 434 -30.19 4.68 14.95
N PRO A 435 -29.95 5.20 16.16
CA PRO A 435 -28.74 5.99 16.46
C PRO A 435 -27.43 5.26 16.15
N GLY A 436 -27.40 3.92 16.25
CA GLY A 436 -26.24 3.10 15.93
C GLY A 436 -25.87 3.15 14.45
N ALA A 437 -26.88 3.19 13.55
CA ALA A 437 -26.64 3.36 12.13
C ALA A 437 -25.94 4.69 11.81
N PHE A 438 -26.42 5.79 12.43
CA PHE A 438 -25.78 7.11 12.28
C PHE A 438 -24.39 7.17 12.91
N ALA A 439 -24.17 6.45 14.02
CA ALA A 439 -22.85 6.33 14.64
C ALA A 439 -21.86 5.66 13.70
N LEU A 440 -22.22 4.52 13.11
CA LEU A 440 -21.38 3.79 12.15
C LEU A 440 -21.08 4.60 10.89
N VAL A 441 -22.10 5.27 10.33
CA VAL A 441 -21.88 6.15 9.16
C VAL A 441 -20.96 7.32 9.54
N GLY A 442 -21.17 7.95 10.69
CA GLY A 442 -20.31 9.03 11.17
C GLY A 442 -18.86 8.62 11.36
N MET A 443 -18.59 7.37 11.79
CA MET A 443 -17.23 6.82 11.91
C MET A 443 -16.49 6.83 10.57
N GLY A 444 -17.12 6.29 9.52
CA GLY A 444 -16.56 6.25 8.18
C GLY A 444 -16.27 7.67 7.67
N VAL A 445 -17.31 8.49 7.61
CA VAL A 445 -17.28 9.86 7.08
C VAL A 445 -16.19 10.72 7.70
N PHE A 446 -15.99 10.64 9.01
CA PHE A 446 -14.98 11.45 9.69
C PHE A 446 -13.56 11.11 9.22
N TYR A 447 -13.23 9.84 9.21
CA TYR A 447 -11.88 9.40 8.85
C TYR A 447 -11.68 9.37 7.33
N GLY A 448 -12.62 8.76 6.60
CA GLY A 448 -12.52 8.63 5.13
C GLY A 448 -12.36 9.97 4.43
N GLY A 449 -13.11 10.99 4.87
CA GLY A 449 -13.00 12.33 4.34
C GLY A 449 -11.67 13.02 4.66
N LEU A 450 -11.14 12.91 5.92
CA LEU A 450 -9.88 13.55 6.30
C LEU A 450 -8.64 12.86 5.77
N ALA A 451 -8.67 11.55 5.63
CA ALA A 451 -7.55 10.74 5.14
C ALA A 451 -7.57 10.54 3.63
N HIS A 452 -8.63 10.97 2.94
CA HIS A 452 -8.89 10.74 1.51
C HIS A 452 -8.89 9.25 1.14
N VAL A 453 -9.62 8.45 1.93
CA VAL A 453 -9.72 7.00 1.77
C VAL A 453 -11.19 6.54 1.81
N PRO A 454 -12.05 7.06 0.92
CA PRO A 454 -13.49 6.80 0.99
C PRO A 454 -13.84 5.32 0.80
N ILE A 455 -13.14 4.59 -0.08
CA ILE A 455 -13.42 3.18 -0.33
C ILE A 455 -12.99 2.33 0.87
N ALA A 456 -11.80 2.58 1.37
CA ALA A 456 -11.26 1.84 2.50
C ALA A 456 -12.07 2.07 3.79
N SER A 457 -12.47 3.31 4.08
CA SER A 457 -13.24 3.63 5.29
C SER A 457 -14.62 2.98 5.27
N LEU A 458 -15.28 2.99 4.13
CA LEU A 458 -16.57 2.34 3.92
C LEU A 458 -16.50 0.83 4.20
N VAL A 459 -15.54 0.13 3.59
CA VAL A 459 -15.35 -1.32 3.80
C VAL A 459 -14.92 -1.61 5.23
N MET A 460 -14.03 -0.82 5.78
CA MET A 460 -13.53 -1.00 7.14
C MET A 460 -14.65 -0.86 8.19
N VAL A 461 -15.54 0.13 8.06
CA VAL A 461 -16.68 0.29 8.98
C VAL A 461 -17.62 -0.90 8.88
N CYS A 462 -17.89 -1.40 7.68
CA CYS A 462 -18.70 -2.62 7.48
C CYS A 462 -18.07 -3.84 8.17
N GLU A 463 -16.73 -4.03 8.05
CA GLU A 463 -16.01 -5.12 8.72
C GLU A 463 -15.97 -4.94 10.25
N LEU A 464 -15.74 -3.70 10.74
CA LEU A 464 -15.74 -3.40 12.18
C LEU A 464 -17.10 -3.67 12.84
N ALA A 465 -18.19 -3.39 12.12
CA ALA A 465 -19.55 -3.66 12.56
C ALA A 465 -19.99 -5.09 12.25
N GLY A 466 -19.33 -5.81 11.35
CA GLY A 466 -19.76 -7.13 10.89
C GLY A 466 -21.05 -7.12 10.07
N SER A 467 -21.41 -5.97 9.47
CA SER A 467 -22.63 -5.80 8.65
C SER A 467 -22.40 -4.87 7.47
N TYR A 468 -22.98 -5.23 6.32
CA TYR A 468 -22.96 -4.42 5.09
C TYR A 468 -24.29 -3.66 4.86
N ASP A 469 -25.22 -3.68 5.81
CA ASP A 469 -26.53 -3.05 5.69
C ASP A 469 -26.45 -1.52 5.44
N LEU A 470 -25.37 -0.89 5.95
CA LEU A 470 -25.15 0.55 5.84
C LEU A 470 -24.32 0.96 4.62
N LEU A 471 -24.04 0.06 3.68
CA LEU A 471 -23.20 0.35 2.52
C LEU A 471 -23.71 1.55 1.72
N VAL A 472 -25.01 1.61 1.42
CA VAL A 472 -25.61 2.69 0.62
C VAL A 472 -25.57 4.05 1.33
N PRO A 473 -25.98 4.16 2.62
CA PRO A 473 -25.80 5.41 3.37
C PRO A 473 -24.33 5.86 3.48
N LEU A 474 -23.40 4.90 3.69
CA LEU A 474 -21.96 5.19 3.73
C LEU A 474 -21.46 5.74 2.41
N MET A 475 -21.82 5.13 1.27
CA MET A 475 -21.41 5.62 -0.06
C MET A 475 -21.83 7.06 -0.30
N LEU A 476 -23.08 7.41 0.03
CA LEU A 476 -23.57 8.79 -0.10
C LEU A 476 -22.80 9.74 0.82
N ALA A 477 -22.66 9.37 2.07
CA ALA A 477 -22.07 10.22 3.09
C ALA A 477 -20.56 10.42 2.87
N GLU A 478 -19.83 9.37 2.48
CA GLU A 478 -18.39 9.44 2.10
C GLU A 478 -18.17 10.30 0.86
N GLY A 479 -19.02 10.17 -0.17
CA GLY A 479 -18.93 11.02 -1.35
C GLY A 479 -19.06 12.52 -1.02
N ILE A 480 -20.00 12.87 -0.12
CA ILE A 480 -20.17 14.26 0.35
C ILE A 480 -18.92 14.71 1.14
N ALA A 481 -18.42 13.87 2.06
CA ALA A 481 -17.25 14.21 2.88
C ALA A 481 -15.99 14.39 2.04
N PHE A 482 -15.77 13.51 1.06
CA PHE A 482 -14.63 13.58 0.15
C PHE A 482 -14.59 14.93 -0.59
N VAL A 483 -15.72 15.39 -1.08
CA VAL A 483 -15.83 16.70 -1.75
C VAL A 483 -15.58 17.85 -0.75
N MET A 484 -16.22 17.81 0.42
CA MET A 484 -16.12 18.88 1.42
C MET A 484 -14.72 18.99 2.03
N LEU A 485 -14.00 17.90 2.17
CA LEU A 485 -12.69 17.83 2.81
C LEU A 485 -11.53 17.75 1.81
N ARG A 486 -11.77 17.88 0.51
CA ARG A 486 -10.77 17.73 -0.56
C ARG A 486 -9.46 18.50 -0.32
N ASN A 487 -9.54 19.69 0.26
CA ASN A 487 -8.38 20.54 0.54
C ASN A 487 -7.83 20.40 1.97
N ARG A 488 -8.28 19.38 2.72
CA ARG A 488 -7.94 19.18 4.13
C ARG A 488 -7.53 17.73 4.36
N THR A 489 -6.25 17.49 4.60
CA THR A 489 -5.74 16.15 4.87
C THR A 489 -5.08 16.04 6.24
N LEU A 490 -5.17 14.84 6.84
CA LEU A 490 -4.40 14.44 8.02
C LEU A 490 -2.93 14.23 7.67
N TYR A 491 -2.64 13.76 6.45
CA TYR A 491 -1.32 13.26 6.06
C TYR A 491 -0.63 14.21 5.08
N HIS A 492 0.45 14.83 5.55
CA HIS A 492 1.21 15.81 4.75
C HIS A 492 2.03 15.16 3.63
N ALA A 493 2.40 13.89 3.79
CA ALA A 493 3.21 13.16 2.83
C ALA A 493 2.40 12.58 1.65
N GLN A 494 1.06 12.65 1.68
CA GLN A 494 0.21 12.24 0.55
C GLN A 494 0.47 13.10 -0.68
N VAL A 495 0.61 12.45 -1.84
CA VAL A 495 0.65 13.12 -3.14
C VAL A 495 -0.73 13.03 -3.81
N PRO A 496 -1.09 13.95 -4.74
CA PRO A 496 -2.40 13.91 -5.38
C PRO A 496 -2.66 12.61 -6.15
N THR A 497 -1.77 12.25 -7.07
CA THR A 497 -1.93 11.08 -7.96
C THR A 497 -0.64 10.27 -8.08
N ARG A 498 -0.73 9.07 -8.65
CA ARG A 498 0.44 8.25 -9.00
C ARG A 498 1.41 8.98 -9.93
N ARG A 499 0.89 9.80 -10.86
CA ARG A 499 1.71 10.55 -11.82
C ARG A 499 2.62 11.58 -11.15
N GLU A 500 2.19 12.17 -10.03
CA GLU A 500 2.98 13.15 -9.28
C GLU A 500 3.93 12.49 -8.27
N SER A 501 3.81 11.18 -8.09
CA SER A 501 4.64 10.44 -7.15
C SER A 501 6.07 10.25 -7.68
N PRO A 502 7.09 10.62 -6.89
CA PRO A 502 8.49 10.28 -7.22
C PRO A 502 8.73 8.77 -7.37
N ALA A 503 7.84 7.94 -6.81
CA ALA A 503 7.92 6.49 -6.89
C ALA A 503 7.65 5.96 -8.31
N HIS A 504 6.92 6.69 -9.14
CA HIS A 504 6.45 6.29 -10.48
C HIS A 504 7.09 7.10 -11.62
N ARG A 505 8.15 7.85 -11.34
CA ARG A 505 8.82 8.66 -12.39
C ARG A 505 9.31 7.83 -13.56
N GLU A 506 9.81 6.62 -13.29
CA GLU A 506 10.29 5.72 -14.34
C GLU A 506 9.13 5.20 -15.22
N ASP A 507 7.97 4.91 -14.62
CA ASP A 507 6.78 4.47 -15.34
C ASP A 507 6.26 5.56 -16.31
N LEU A 508 6.36 6.84 -15.93
CA LEU A 508 5.96 7.98 -16.77
C LEU A 508 6.82 8.13 -18.02
N ILE A 509 8.13 7.84 -17.94
CA ILE A 509 9.02 7.86 -19.10
C ILE A 509 8.54 6.86 -20.13
N PHE A 510 8.23 5.64 -19.69
CA PHE A 510 7.76 4.57 -20.56
C PHE A 510 6.39 4.88 -21.17
N ASP A 511 5.46 5.47 -20.45
CA ASP A 511 4.11 5.80 -20.96
C ASP A 511 4.16 6.90 -22.05
N VAL A 512 5.00 7.94 -21.88
CA VAL A 512 5.16 8.99 -22.89
C VAL A 512 5.74 8.42 -24.19
N LEU A 513 6.67 7.47 -24.09
CA LEU A 513 7.31 6.87 -25.27
C LEU A 513 6.41 5.85 -25.99
N LYS A 514 5.41 5.27 -25.34
CA LYS A 514 4.42 4.38 -25.97
C LYS A 514 3.43 5.09 -26.88
N ASP A 515 3.14 6.35 -26.57
CA ASP A 515 2.18 7.15 -27.34
C ASP A 515 2.79 7.78 -28.60
N VAL A 516 4.12 7.63 -28.83
CA VAL A 516 4.85 8.28 -29.90
C VAL A 516 5.48 7.23 -30.83
N ARG A 517 5.28 7.38 -32.11
CA ARG A 517 5.85 6.47 -33.11
C ARG A 517 7.26 6.86 -33.50
N VAL A 518 8.05 5.88 -33.89
CA VAL A 518 9.40 6.07 -34.42
C VAL A 518 9.40 7.04 -35.61
N GLY A 519 8.39 6.94 -36.49
CA GLY A 519 8.22 7.82 -37.65
C GLY A 519 8.07 9.31 -37.33
N ASP A 520 7.65 9.66 -36.08
CA ASP A 520 7.49 11.05 -35.65
C ASP A 520 8.82 11.69 -35.20
N VAL A 521 9.84 10.87 -34.90
CA VAL A 521 11.11 11.32 -34.29
C VAL A 521 12.32 11.00 -35.16
N VAL A 522 12.20 10.03 -36.07
CA VAL A 522 13.29 9.58 -36.95
C VAL A 522 13.85 10.71 -37.79
N VAL A 523 15.18 10.81 -37.84
CA VAL A 523 15.90 11.76 -38.69
C VAL A 523 16.07 11.15 -40.09
N ARG A 524 15.35 11.69 -41.09
CA ARG A 524 15.25 11.09 -42.42
C ARG A 524 16.35 11.56 -43.36
N ASP A 525 16.63 12.83 -43.45
CA ASP A 525 17.50 13.42 -44.50
C ASP A 525 18.98 13.53 -44.06
N ARG A 526 19.43 12.69 -43.13
CA ARG A 526 20.82 12.72 -42.68
C ARG A 526 21.69 11.88 -43.62
N PRO A 527 22.71 12.43 -44.26
CA PRO A 527 23.60 11.66 -45.14
C PRO A 527 24.34 10.61 -44.33
N TYR A 528 24.29 9.37 -44.79
CA TYR A 528 24.89 8.22 -44.12
C TYR A 528 25.80 7.43 -45.08
N ILE A 529 26.74 6.69 -44.51
CA ILE A 529 27.63 5.79 -45.22
C ILE A 529 27.00 4.41 -45.24
N SER A 530 26.88 3.80 -46.41
CA SER A 530 26.44 2.43 -46.61
C SER A 530 27.43 1.67 -47.49
N PHE A 531 27.38 0.36 -47.43
CA PHE A 531 28.26 -0.53 -48.18
C PHE A 531 27.45 -1.59 -48.94
N GLN A 532 28.04 -2.11 -50.01
CA GLN A 532 27.55 -3.31 -50.69
C GLN A 532 28.27 -4.53 -50.12
N ARG A 533 27.66 -5.72 -50.21
CA ARG A 533 28.24 -6.99 -49.70
C ARG A 533 29.67 -7.24 -50.15
N ARG A 534 29.98 -6.86 -51.37
CA ARG A 534 31.30 -7.08 -52.01
C ARG A 534 32.32 -5.98 -51.75
N THR A 535 32.00 -4.97 -50.95
CA THR A 535 32.93 -3.90 -50.61
C THR A 535 34.10 -4.47 -49.80
N PRO A 536 35.37 -4.25 -50.18
CA PRO A 536 36.53 -4.71 -49.43
C PRO A 536 36.60 -4.08 -48.04
N ALA A 537 37.01 -4.83 -47.02
CA ALA A 537 37.12 -4.35 -45.62
C ALA A 537 38.05 -3.14 -45.48
N SER A 538 39.09 -3.03 -46.33
CA SER A 538 39.98 -1.86 -46.35
C SER A 538 39.24 -0.57 -46.72
N GLU A 539 38.34 -0.63 -47.71
CA GLU A 539 37.51 0.49 -48.16
C GLU A 539 36.44 0.82 -47.09
N VAL A 540 35.89 -0.21 -46.43
CA VAL A 540 34.95 -0.02 -45.32
C VAL A 540 35.62 0.76 -44.19
N ILE A 541 36.81 0.36 -43.77
CA ILE A 541 37.56 1.01 -42.66
C ILE A 541 37.91 2.46 -43.02
N GLU A 542 38.33 2.72 -44.27
CA GLU A 542 38.67 4.07 -44.72
C GLU A 542 37.45 5.00 -44.74
N LYS A 543 36.34 4.55 -45.29
CA LYS A 543 35.11 5.35 -45.36
C LYS A 543 34.49 5.59 -44.00
N VAL A 544 34.48 4.59 -43.11
CA VAL A 544 33.97 4.73 -41.76
C VAL A 544 34.73 5.78 -40.95
N ALA A 545 36.05 5.89 -41.15
CA ALA A 545 36.88 6.90 -40.48
C ALA A 545 36.46 8.34 -40.82
N SER A 546 35.71 8.55 -41.90
CA SER A 546 35.18 9.86 -42.31
C SER A 546 33.80 10.19 -41.68
N SER A 547 33.13 9.23 -41.03
CA SER A 547 31.87 9.46 -40.36
C SER A 547 32.09 9.96 -38.92
N GLY A 548 31.47 11.08 -38.58
CA GLY A 548 31.56 11.67 -37.22
C GLY A 548 30.39 11.35 -36.28
N TRP A 549 29.34 10.63 -36.75
CA TRP A 549 28.13 10.44 -35.97
C TRP A 549 27.57 9.01 -36.03
N GLN A 550 27.87 8.23 -37.07
CA GLN A 550 27.25 6.95 -37.34
C GLN A 550 27.95 5.82 -36.57
N ASP A 551 27.21 5.06 -35.80
CA ASP A 551 27.70 3.90 -35.05
C ASP A 551 27.31 2.56 -35.71
N ALA A 552 26.28 2.57 -36.58
CA ALA A 552 25.79 1.42 -37.31
C ALA A 552 25.91 1.67 -38.83
N PHE A 553 26.67 0.86 -39.53
CA PHE A 553 26.93 1.02 -40.97
C PHE A 553 26.15 -0.04 -41.76
N PRO A 554 25.10 0.35 -42.51
CA PRO A 554 24.26 -0.60 -43.23
C PRO A 554 24.99 -1.20 -44.44
N VAL A 555 24.75 -2.49 -44.62
CA VAL A 555 25.09 -3.20 -45.88
C VAL A 555 23.80 -3.37 -46.67
N ILE A 556 23.81 -2.83 -47.88
CA ILE A 556 22.64 -2.72 -48.76
C ILE A 556 22.81 -3.66 -49.93
N GLY A 557 21.75 -4.41 -50.27
CA GLY A 557 21.70 -5.28 -51.45
C GLY A 557 21.56 -4.50 -52.76
N ASP A 558 21.71 -5.21 -53.90
CA ASP A 558 21.56 -4.63 -55.22
C ASP A 558 20.13 -4.10 -55.48
N ASP A 559 19.15 -4.53 -54.70
CA ASP A 559 17.76 -4.09 -54.71
C ASP A 559 17.49 -2.90 -53.80
N GLY A 560 18.52 -2.36 -53.13
CA GLY A 560 18.40 -1.23 -52.18
C GLY A 560 17.92 -1.59 -50.77
N ARG A 561 17.72 -2.86 -50.48
CA ARG A 561 17.25 -3.33 -49.15
C ARG A 561 18.39 -3.51 -48.16
N LEU A 562 18.07 -3.32 -46.90
CA LEU A 562 19.00 -3.57 -45.82
C LEU A 562 19.21 -5.09 -45.62
N GLU A 563 20.44 -5.56 -45.84
CA GLU A 563 20.81 -6.96 -45.66
C GLU A 563 21.60 -7.25 -44.39
N GLY A 564 22.34 -6.27 -43.90
CA GLY A 564 23.13 -6.43 -42.68
C GLY A 564 23.61 -5.10 -42.10
N ILE A 565 24.26 -5.15 -40.97
CA ILE A 565 24.85 -4.00 -40.28
C ILE A 565 26.28 -4.34 -39.84
N ILE A 566 27.22 -3.44 -40.12
CA ILE A 566 28.59 -3.49 -39.61
C ILE A 566 28.63 -2.59 -38.37
N SER A 567 28.93 -3.18 -37.21
CA SER A 567 29.03 -2.44 -35.93
C SER A 567 30.42 -1.90 -35.67
N ALA A 568 30.52 -0.86 -34.82
CA ALA A 568 31.81 -0.31 -34.40
C ALA A 568 32.73 -1.34 -33.71
N GLU A 569 32.18 -2.40 -33.11
CA GLU A 569 32.95 -3.47 -32.49
C GLU A 569 33.67 -4.34 -33.53
N VAL A 570 32.96 -4.72 -34.61
CA VAL A 570 33.55 -5.48 -35.73
C VAL A 570 34.63 -4.65 -36.42
N LEU A 571 34.39 -3.35 -36.65
CA LEU A 571 35.36 -2.44 -37.21
C LEU A 571 36.64 -2.34 -36.39
N ARG A 572 36.53 -2.23 -35.07
CA ARG A 572 37.71 -2.26 -34.15
C ARG A 572 38.49 -3.56 -34.28
N THR A 573 37.79 -4.68 -34.35
CA THR A 573 38.42 -6.01 -34.50
C THR A 573 39.17 -6.12 -35.84
N MET A 574 38.60 -5.64 -36.93
CA MET A 574 39.24 -5.64 -38.25
C MET A 574 40.41 -4.66 -38.32
N ALA A 575 40.28 -3.48 -37.73
CA ALA A 575 41.38 -2.49 -37.69
C ALA A 575 42.59 -2.97 -36.88
N THR A 576 42.39 -3.84 -35.89
CA THR A 576 43.50 -4.45 -35.12
C THR A 576 44.12 -5.69 -35.75
N ASN A 577 43.52 -6.25 -36.79
CA ASN A 577 43.97 -7.46 -37.49
C ASN A 577 44.13 -7.22 -39.00
N PRO A 578 45.24 -6.59 -39.46
CA PRO A 578 45.44 -6.22 -40.86
C PRO A 578 45.43 -7.40 -41.86
N ASP A 579 45.81 -8.58 -41.41
CA ASP A 579 45.81 -9.79 -42.25
C ASP A 579 44.37 -10.27 -42.55
N LEU A 580 43.45 -10.15 -41.60
CA LEU A 580 42.02 -10.44 -41.82
C LEU A 580 41.38 -9.37 -42.73
N ALA A 581 41.71 -8.10 -42.50
CA ALA A 581 41.16 -6.99 -43.27
C ALA A 581 41.55 -7.02 -44.76
N ARG A 582 42.63 -7.71 -45.14
CA ARG A 582 43.09 -7.84 -46.53
C ARG A 582 42.19 -8.71 -47.38
N PHE A 583 41.51 -9.68 -46.83
CA PHE A 583 40.71 -10.67 -47.55
C PHE A 583 39.23 -10.59 -47.25
N ALA A 584 38.83 -9.90 -46.20
CA ALA A 584 37.43 -9.78 -45.78
C ALA A 584 36.66 -8.80 -46.66
N LEU A 585 35.40 -9.11 -46.88
CA LEU A 585 34.41 -8.25 -47.52
C LEU A 585 33.39 -7.75 -46.47
N ALA A 586 32.61 -6.77 -46.84
CA ALA A 586 31.51 -6.29 -45.99
C ALA A 586 30.54 -7.41 -45.58
N ASP A 587 30.37 -8.42 -46.44
CA ASP A 587 29.57 -9.63 -46.15
C ASP A 587 30.12 -10.46 -44.95
N ASP A 588 31.45 -10.51 -44.84
CA ASP A 588 32.12 -11.23 -43.71
C ASP A 588 32.08 -10.43 -42.39
N MET A 589 31.83 -9.13 -42.48
CA MET A 589 31.84 -8.19 -41.37
C MET A 589 30.46 -7.90 -40.82
N MET A 590 29.41 -8.13 -41.62
CA MET A 590 28.05 -7.76 -41.22
C MET A 590 27.41 -8.78 -40.28
N ALA A 591 26.57 -8.29 -39.39
CA ALA A 591 25.64 -9.07 -38.59
C ALA A 591 24.21 -8.89 -39.10
N ALA A 592 23.28 -9.73 -38.60
CA ALA A 592 21.86 -9.55 -38.88
C ALA A 592 21.41 -8.13 -38.49
N PRO A 593 20.61 -7.45 -39.33
CA PRO A 593 20.23 -6.07 -39.09
C PRO A 593 19.37 -5.91 -37.85
N SER A 594 19.77 -5.02 -36.95
CA SER A 594 18.91 -4.51 -35.90
C SER A 594 18.15 -3.32 -36.47
N SER A 595 16.96 -3.55 -37.02
CA SER A 595 16.12 -2.52 -37.62
C SER A 595 14.71 -2.55 -37.06
N ILE A 596 14.03 -1.41 -37.15
CA ILE A 596 12.65 -1.23 -36.69
C ILE A 596 11.83 -0.52 -37.76
N GLY A 597 10.51 -0.73 -37.76
CA GLY A 597 9.59 -0.03 -38.65
C GLY A 597 9.20 1.35 -38.10
N GLU A 598 8.72 2.24 -38.99
CA GLU A 598 8.25 3.58 -38.61
C GLU A 598 7.02 3.56 -37.69
N ASP A 599 6.18 2.53 -37.79
CA ASP A 599 4.92 2.40 -37.04
C ASP A 599 5.09 1.93 -35.60
N VAL A 600 6.31 1.54 -35.25
CA VAL A 600 6.64 1.05 -33.91
C VAL A 600 6.72 2.22 -32.93
N ASP A 601 6.31 2.01 -31.65
CA ASP A 601 6.43 3.02 -30.63
C ASP A 601 7.89 3.20 -30.13
N LEU A 602 8.20 4.40 -29.62
CA LEU A 602 9.54 4.72 -29.13
C LEU A 602 9.97 3.88 -27.92
N HIS A 603 9.02 3.37 -27.14
CA HIS A 603 9.32 2.48 -26.01
C HIS A 603 9.91 1.17 -26.53
N PHE A 604 9.30 0.56 -27.54
CA PHE A 604 9.81 -0.67 -28.16
C PHE A 604 11.16 -0.44 -28.84
N ALA A 605 11.34 0.73 -29.46
CA ALA A 605 12.63 1.13 -30.03
C ALA A 605 13.73 1.17 -28.95
N LEU A 606 13.47 1.83 -27.83
CA LEU A 606 14.40 1.91 -26.70
C LEU A 606 14.68 0.52 -26.09
N GLU A 607 13.65 -0.30 -25.93
CA GLU A 607 13.80 -1.68 -25.44
C GLU A 607 14.67 -2.53 -26.39
N THR A 608 14.53 -2.32 -27.69
CA THR A 608 15.33 -3.00 -28.73
C THR A 608 16.79 -2.56 -28.67
N MET A 609 17.06 -1.26 -28.51
CA MET A 609 18.42 -0.74 -28.30
C MET A 609 19.09 -1.37 -27.07
N LEU A 610 18.38 -1.39 -25.95
CA LEU A 610 18.88 -1.96 -24.70
C LEU A 610 19.14 -3.47 -24.79
N LYS A 611 18.26 -4.23 -25.44
CA LYS A 611 18.41 -5.68 -25.62
C LYS A 611 19.55 -6.05 -26.57
N SER A 612 19.72 -5.25 -27.62
CA SER A 612 20.75 -5.46 -28.65
C SER A 612 22.11 -4.85 -28.27
N GLY A 613 22.15 -4.01 -27.23
CA GLY A 613 23.35 -3.29 -26.80
C GLY A 613 23.82 -2.24 -27.80
N VAL A 614 22.93 -1.75 -28.67
CA VAL A 614 23.22 -0.73 -29.68
C VAL A 614 22.64 0.62 -29.26
N ARG A 615 23.29 1.71 -29.63
CA ARG A 615 22.81 3.07 -29.35
C ARG A 615 22.03 3.69 -30.51
N GLU A 616 22.11 3.08 -31.68
CA GLU A 616 21.50 3.55 -32.91
C GLU A 616 20.77 2.40 -33.59
N LEU A 617 19.53 2.63 -34.03
CA LEU A 617 18.73 1.69 -34.81
C LEU A 617 18.45 2.24 -36.20
N LEU A 618 18.51 1.36 -37.20
CA LEU A 618 18.05 1.68 -38.53
C LEU A 618 16.53 1.58 -38.60
N VAL A 619 15.91 2.61 -39.16
CA VAL A 619 14.47 2.62 -39.42
C VAL A 619 14.25 2.25 -40.89
N VAL A 620 13.39 1.26 -41.12
CA VAL A 620 13.11 0.72 -42.45
C VAL A 620 11.62 0.83 -42.78
N ASP A 621 11.32 0.95 -44.07
CA ASP A 621 9.95 0.86 -44.58
C ASP A 621 9.48 -0.60 -44.70
N GLU A 622 8.23 -0.80 -45.13
CA GLU A 622 7.64 -2.14 -45.32
C GLU A 622 8.37 -2.98 -46.42
N LEU A 623 9.15 -2.34 -47.28
CA LEU A 623 9.92 -2.99 -48.33
C LEU A 623 11.35 -3.32 -47.89
N GLY A 624 11.78 -2.85 -46.74
CA GLY A 624 13.12 -3.05 -46.18
C GLY A 624 14.15 -2.01 -46.62
N HIS A 625 13.72 -0.87 -47.17
CA HIS A 625 14.61 0.24 -47.52
C HIS A 625 14.81 1.13 -46.27
N ILE A 626 15.99 1.71 -46.15
CA ILE A 626 16.34 2.58 -45.04
C ILE A 626 15.63 3.92 -45.18
N VAL A 627 14.81 4.29 -44.20
CA VAL A 627 14.11 5.57 -44.12
C VAL A 627 14.92 6.59 -43.33
N GLY A 628 15.64 6.13 -42.30
CA GLY A 628 16.43 7.00 -41.44
C GLY A 628 17.11 6.24 -40.31
N PHE A 629 17.59 7.01 -39.34
CA PHE A 629 18.26 6.52 -38.16
C PHE A 629 17.58 7.08 -36.92
N LEU A 630 17.55 6.29 -35.85
CA LEU A 630 17.06 6.69 -34.55
C LEU A 630 18.16 6.44 -33.54
N ASP A 631 18.64 7.50 -32.91
CA ASP A 631 19.67 7.47 -31.86
C ASP A 631 19.05 7.63 -30.47
N GLU A 632 19.71 7.10 -29.44
CA GLU A 632 19.31 7.25 -28.02
C GLU A 632 19.19 8.74 -27.61
N SER A 633 20.03 9.60 -28.17
CA SER A 633 20.00 11.04 -27.91
C SER A 633 18.74 11.71 -28.46
N GLU A 634 18.21 11.27 -29.58
CA GLU A 634 16.99 11.81 -30.20
C GLU A 634 15.76 11.43 -29.39
N ILE A 635 15.69 10.18 -28.90
CA ILE A 635 14.65 9.74 -27.96
C ILE A 635 14.71 10.58 -26.68
N THR A 636 15.90 10.81 -26.16
CA THR A 636 16.12 11.60 -24.94
C THR A 636 15.73 13.07 -25.14
N GLN A 637 16.11 13.66 -26.28
CA GLN A 637 15.77 15.05 -26.60
C GLN A 637 14.26 15.22 -26.81
N PHE A 638 13.61 14.29 -27.49
CA PHE A 638 12.16 14.27 -27.65
C PHE A 638 11.45 14.22 -26.29
N TYR A 639 11.89 13.31 -25.41
CA TYR A 639 11.34 13.19 -24.06
C TYR A 639 11.47 14.49 -23.27
N HIS A 640 12.65 15.12 -23.27
CA HIS A 640 12.87 16.39 -22.60
C HIS A 640 12.02 17.53 -23.18
N SER A 641 11.88 17.61 -24.48
CA SER A 641 11.08 18.66 -25.12
C SER A 641 9.59 18.51 -24.81
N THR A 642 9.09 17.28 -24.77
CA THR A 642 7.68 16.98 -24.49
C THR A 642 7.34 17.17 -23.02
N THR A 643 8.26 16.84 -22.10
CA THR A 643 8.06 17.04 -20.66
C THR A 643 8.26 18.49 -20.23
N ALA A 644 9.16 19.25 -20.89
CA ALA A 644 9.39 20.68 -20.60
C ALA A 644 8.28 21.58 -21.16
N SER A 645 7.54 21.14 -22.17
CA SER A 645 6.46 21.92 -22.80
C SER A 645 5.08 21.71 -22.17
N ARG A 646 4.95 20.86 -21.13
CA ARG A 646 3.74 20.78 -20.29
C ARG A 646 3.94 21.67 -19.07
N PRO A 647 3.42 22.95 -19.06
CA PRO A 647 3.37 23.72 -17.83
C PRO A 647 2.47 23.01 -16.85
N ASP A 648 2.84 23.06 -15.57
CA ASP A 648 2.12 22.55 -14.42
C ASP A 648 0.60 22.71 -14.59
N ALA A 649 -0.14 21.61 -14.76
CA ALA A 649 -1.58 21.56 -14.73
C ALA A 649 -2.06 21.08 -13.35
#